data_af3c3aa3019c5b9056a95107d0ee94ee
#
_entry.id   af3c3aa3019c5b9056a95107d0ee94ee
#
_cell.length_a   1.000
_cell.length_b   1.000
_cell.length_c   1.000
_cell.angle_alpha   90.00
_cell.angle_beta   90.00
_cell.angle_gamma   90.00
#
_symmetry.space_group_name_H-M   'P 1'
#
loop_
_entity.id
_entity.type
_entity.pdbx_description
1 polymer ?
#
loop_
_entity_poly.entity_id
_entity_poly.type
_entity_poly.pdbx_seq_one_letter_code
_entity_poly.pdbx_strand_id
1 'polypeptide(L)'
;MAIVFHKESRCFHLYNDEVSYIIRIMENEQLEQLYYGKKIHDREDFTYLHEECMRSQMSICVPEPGILSMQYTKQEFPTYGTGDYRSPALTIVQENGSRIVNFTYASHEIYNGKKDILPLPATYVENEDEAQTLEVTLHDAVMDTDLILSYTIYEEYPVLTRNAKICHKGSEKIVLDKIMSASVEFNDMDYEMVQLSGGWARERYVKNRKLEMGIQSIQSLNGTCSGAEQNPFLALKRPHTTENQGEVYGFSLVYSGNHLGQVEVSTFDMTRVMMGINPEDFSWELTQGESFQTPEVVMVYSDQGLNKMSQTYHRIYRKRLMHGTWRDQARPILLNNWEATYFDFDEEKILNIAKKAKEAGVELFVLDDGWFGARNDDYCGLGDWYVNLEKLPSGISGLSRKVEELGLKFGLWVELEMVNKDSDLYRAHPDWIISAPERFESHARHQFVLDFSKKEVVDYIYEMVAKVIRESSISYIKWDMNRYMTEPYSKGTEPSQQGKVMHKYILGVYDLYTRLTTEFPEILFESCASGGARFDPAMLYFAPQTWTSDDTDAAEREKIQYGTSFVYPIVSMGSHVSAVPNHQLHRTTPLSTRANVAYFGTFGYELDLNLLSAKEIEEVKAQVEFMKEHRDLIQVEGDFYRILSPFEGNDTAWMVVSRDKKQAVAGYYERLNKVNASWMRLRFKGLDEDQLYKVKWEDKCLKAYGNELMYAGIPVDRDYCNKTNGDFHSVLYTIEAED
;
A
#
# COMPACT_ATOMS: atom_id res chain seq x y z
N MET A 1 13.36 18.73 14.66
CA MET A 1 13.69 17.31 14.77
C MET A 1 15.01 17.11 15.49
N ALA A 2 15.11 16.12 16.35
CA ALA A 2 16.38 15.71 16.97
C ALA A 2 16.34 14.23 17.44
N ILE A 3 17.51 13.61 17.44
CA ILE A 3 17.79 12.37 18.17
C ILE A 3 18.88 12.68 19.20
N VAL A 4 18.55 12.56 20.48
CA VAL A 4 19.44 12.89 21.60
C VAL A 4 19.71 11.62 22.40
N PHE A 5 20.99 11.36 22.71
CA PHE A 5 21.40 10.34 23.65
C PHE A 5 21.82 10.97 24.99
N HIS A 6 21.04 10.72 26.02
CA HIS A 6 21.33 11.15 27.41
C HIS A 6 22.21 10.09 28.09
N LYS A 7 23.49 10.36 28.17
CA LYS A 7 24.50 9.39 28.56
C LYS A 7 24.34 8.87 30.00
N GLU A 8 23.96 9.74 30.94
CA GLU A 8 23.85 9.39 32.36
C GLU A 8 22.63 8.48 32.63
N SER A 9 21.47 8.79 31.99
CA SER A 9 20.26 7.99 32.10
C SER A 9 20.18 6.85 31.08
N ARG A 10 21.11 6.81 30.12
CA ARG A 10 21.20 5.84 29.03
C ARG A 10 19.92 5.80 28.18
N CYS A 11 19.30 6.97 27.96
CA CYS A 11 18.06 7.11 27.19
C CYS A 11 18.31 7.77 25.85
N PHE A 12 17.66 7.25 24.82
CA PHE A 12 17.53 7.92 23.51
C PHE A 12 16.16 8.59 23.43
N HIS A 13 16.13 9.84 23.01
CA HIS A 13 14.90 10.55 22.71
C HIS A 13 14.91 10.99 21.24
N LEU A 14 14.04 10.40 20.45
CA LEU A 14 13.79 10.74 19.04
C LEU A 14 12.52 11.58 18.97
N TYR A 15 12.59 12.80 18.42
CA TYR A 15 11.43 13.67 18.36
C TYR A 15 11.47 14.67 17.21
N ASN A 16 10.30 15.05 16.75
CA ASN A 16 10.08 16.21 15.89
C ASN A 16 9.03 17.14 16.54
N ASP A 17 8.31 17.96 15.77
CA ASP A 17 7.33 18.89 16.33
C ASP A 17 6.01 18.23 16.76
N GLU A 18 5.70 17.02 16.30
CA GLU A 18 4.42 16.34 16.55
C GLU A 18 4.58 15.05 17.37
N VAL A 19 5.73 14.32 17.29
CA VAL A 19 5.89 12.97 17.86
C VAL A 19 7.17 12.84 18.69
N SER A 20 7.13 11.99 19.73
CA SER A 20 8.29 11.52 20.51
C SER A 20 8.33 10.01 20.58
N TYR A 21 9.54 9.46 20.55
CA TYR A 21 9.84 8.05 20.76
C TYR A 21 11.06 7.92 21.70
N ILE A 22 10.92 7.17 22.81
CA ILE A 22 11.96 7.11 23.84
C ILE A 22 12.33 5.66 24.15
N ILE A 23 13.64 5.37 24.08
CA ILE A 23 14.25 4.06 24.35
C ILE A 23 15.26 4.21 25.48
N ARG A 24 15.36 3.19 26.35
CA ARG A 24 16.37 3.11 27.40
C ARG A 24 17.20 1.84 27.26
N ILE A 25 18.49 1.92 27.55
CA ILE A 25 19.35 0.77 27.77
C ILE A 25 19.24 0.39 29.23
N MET A 26 18.75 -0.83 29.52
CA MET A 26 18.50 -1.35 30.86
C MET A 26 19.78 -1.88 31.55
N GLU A 27 19.65 -2.31 32.80
CA GLU A 27 20.74 -2.89 33.59
C GLU A 27 21.34 -4.18 33.00
N ASN A 28 20.52 -4.98 32.33
CA ASN A 28 20.92 -6.20 31.61
C ASN A 28 21.41 -5.92 30.19
N GLU A 29 21.67 -4.67 29.85
CA GLU A 29 22.09 -4.19 28.51
C GLU A 29 21.10 -4.44 27.37
N GLN A 30 19.85 -4.81 27.65
CA GLN A 30 18.78 -4.89 26.68
C GLN A 30 18.03 -3.56 26.57
N LEU A 31 17.20 -3.39 25.53
CA LEU A 31 16.48 -2.16 25.27
C LEU A 31 15.04 -2.21 25.78
N GLU A 32 14.64 -1.16 26.49
CA GLU A 32 13.27 -0.90 26.91
C GLU A 32 12.67 0.24 26.10
N GLN A 33 11.42 0.10 25.70
CA GLN A 33 10.63 1.20 25.17
C GLN A 33 9.94 1.95 26.29
N LEU A 34 10.24 3.24 26.46
CA LEU A 34 9.61 4.05 27.51
C LEU A 34 8.36 4.78 27.01
N TYR A 35 8.39 5.30 25.77
CA TYR A 35 7.28 6.12 25.24
C TYR A 35 7.23 6.11 23.73
N TYR A 36 6.03 6.11 23.17
CA TYR A 36 5.70 6.49 21.79
C TYR A 36 4.37 7.25 21.77
N GLY A 37 4.34 8.43 21.19
CA GLY A 37 3.13 9.23 21.10
C GLY A 37 3.40 10.71 20.83
N LYS A 38 2.47 11.58 21.27
CA LYS A 38 2.58 13.02 21.11
C LYS A 38 3.91 13.54 21.64
N LYS A 39 4.48 14.54 20.96
CA LYS A 39 5.73 15.19 21.39
C LYS A 39 5.69 15.60 22.86
N ILE A 40 6.72 15.22 23.59
CA ILE A 40 7.02 15.72 24.94
C ILE A 40 8.34 16.47 24.93
N HIS A 41 8.58 17.29 25.94
CA HIS A 41 9.84 18.04 26.06
C HIS A 41 11.01 17.09 26.33
N ASP A 42 12.14 17.39 25.69
CA ASP A 42 13.39 16.70 25.98
C ASP A 42 13.89 17.00 27.40
N ARG A 43 14.48 16.00 28.06
CA ARG A 43 15.04 16.09 29.39
C ARG A 43 16.15 15.03 29.60
N GLU A 44 17.06 15.30 30.52
CA GLU A 44 18.20 14.46 30.82
C GLU A 44 17.83 13.04 31.28
N ASP A 45 16.66 12.85 31.92
CA ASP A 45 16.27 11.58 32.52
C ASP A 45 14.79 11.28 32.34
N PHE A 46 14.51 10.17 31.63
CA PHE A 46 13.18 9.63 31.41
C PHE A 46 12.91 8.33 32.19
N THR A 47 13.79 7.94 33.14
CA THR A 47 13.66 6.68 33.89
C THR A 47 12.39 6.61 34.74
N TYR A 48 11.78 7.74 35.08
CA TYR A 48 10.48 7.78 35.76
C TYR A 48 9.34 7.14 34.94
N LEU A 49 9.51 6.92 33.62
CA LEU A 49 8.57 6.22 32.77
C LEU A 49 8.75 4.68 32.82
N HIS A 50 9.81 4.20 33.46
CA HIS A 50 9.98 2.77 33.73
C HIS A 50 8.99 2.30 34.79
N GLU A 51 8.36 1.17 34.51
CA GLU A 51 7.42 0.53 35.41
C GLU A 51 8.10 -0.68 36.05
N GLU A 52 8.44 -0.55 37.34
CA GLU A 52 9.03 -1.62 38.11
C GLU A 52 8.01 -2.19 39.11
N CYS A 53 7.77 -3.47 39.04
CA CYS A 53 6.86 -4.14 39.95
C CYS A 53 7.30 -5.55 40.24
N MET A 54 7.63 -5.79 41.52
CA MET A 54 7.91 -7.16 41.98
C MET A 54 6.61 -7.99 42.03
N ARG A 55 6.55 -9.09 41.31
CA ARG A 55 5.41 -10.01 41.26
C ARG A 55 5.85 -11.41 41.65
N SER A 56 4.95 -12.18 42.25
CA SER A 56 5.17 -13.60 42.51
C SER A 56 5.44 -14.36 41.24
N GLN A 57 6.38 -15.29 41.26
CA GLN A 57 6.71 -16.18 40.12
C GLN A 57 7.36 -15.49 38.92
N MET A 58 7.76 -14.21 39.00
CA MET A 58 8.49 -13.57 37.91
C MET A 58 9.92 -14.17 37.80
N SER A 59 10.39 -14.26 36.55
CA SER A 59 11.76 -14.62 36.23
C SER A 59 12.66 -13.38 36.32
N ILE A 60 13.69 -13.40 37.15
CA ILE A 60 14.65 -12.29 37.31
C ILE A 60 15.83 -12.55 36.39
N CYS A 61 16.19 -11.55 35.56
CA CYS A 61 17.25 -11.66 34.56
C CYS A 61 18.53 -10.87 34.90
N VAL A 62 18.64 -10.37 36.13
CA VAL A 62 19.82 -9.66 36.64
C VAL A 62 20.30 -10.29 37.93
N PRO A 63 21.62 -10.16 38.30
CA PRO A 63 22.14 -10.65 39.58
C PRO A 63 21.45 -10.01 40.79
N GLU A 64 21.33 -10.76 41.88
CA GLU A 64 20.85 -10.23 43.14
C GLU A 64 21.73 -9.06 43.63
N PRO A 65 21.14 -8.00 44.20
CA PRO A 65 19.72 -7.82 44.62
C PRO A 65 18.78 -7.25 43.56
N GLY A 66 19.13 -7.24 42.27
CA GLY A 66 18.30 -6.72 41.21
C GLY A 66 16.97 -7.50 41.05
N ILE A 67 15.93 -6.81 40.54
CA ILE A 67 14.58 -7.38 40.39
C ILE A 67 14.03 -7.27 38.98
N LEU A 68 14.84 -6.89 37.97
CA LEU A 68 14.42 -6.74 36.60
C LEU A 68 13.88 -8.06 36.03
N SER A 69 12.67 -7.99 35.44
CA SER A 69 12.03 -9.12 34.79
C SER A 69 11.53 -8.71 33.38
N MET A 70 11.99 -9.41 32.35
CA MET A 70 11.59 -9.17 30.97
C MET A 70 10.10 -9.50 30.71
N GLN A 71 9.48 -10.30 31.58
CA GLN A 71 8.06 -10.64 31.47
C GLN A 71 7.13 -9.42 31.60
N TYR A 72 7.53 -8.42 32.39
CA TYR A 72 6.71 -7.25 32.73
C TYR A 72 7.28 -5.94 32.18
N THR A 73 8.37 -6.02 31.44
CA THR A 73 9.04 -4.86 30.84
C THR A 73 8.59 -4.65 29.41
N LYS A 74 8.38 -3.40 29.02
CA LYS A 74 8.14 -3.02 27.63
C LYS A 74 9.45 -3.14 26.85
N GLN A 75 9.58 -4.18 26.05
CA GLN A 75 10.80 -4.44 25.30
C GLN A 75 10.75 -3.79 23.93
N GLU A 76 11.86 -3.15 23.55
CA GLU A 76 11.99 -2.52 22.24
C GLU A 76 12.04 -3.54 21.10
N PHE A 77 12.71 -4.69 21.31
CA PHE A 77 12.78 -5.78 20.34
C PHE A 77 12.88 -7.12 21.06
N PRO A 78 11.76 -7.69 21.48
CA PRO A 78 11.75 -8.90 22.32
C PRO A 78 12.31 -10.12 21.57
N THR A 79 13.21 -10.85 22.22
CA THR A 79 13.82 -12.07 21.69
C THR A 79 13.38 -13.29 22.47
N TYR A 80 13.45 -14.48 21.85
CA TYR A 80 13.07 -15.72 22.50
C TYR A 80 14.07 -16.13 23.60
N GLY A 81 13.55 -16.64 24.71
CA GLY A 81 14.38 -17.23 25.77
C GLY A 81 14.85 -16.28 26.86
N THR A 82 14.34 -15.04 26.91
CA THR A 82 14.74 -14.01 27.88
C THR A 82 13.82 -13.91 29.10
N GLY A 83 12.83 -14.81 29.24
CA GLY A 83 11.84 -14.78 30.32
C GLY A 83 10.58 -13.98 29.99
N ASP A 84 10.47 -13.40 28.82
CA ASP A 84 9.21 -12.91 28.27
C ASP A 84 8.46 -14.06 27.59
N TYR A 85 7.22 -14.31 28.01
CA TYR A 85 6.38 -15.40 27.49
C TYR A 85 5.39 -14.94 26.41
N ARG A 86 5.41 -13.65 26.07
CA ARG A 86 4.69 -13.09 24.93
C ARG A 86 5.42 -13.42 23.61
N SER A 87 4.76 -13.25 22.48
CA SER A 87 5.38 -13.47 21.15
C SER A 87 6.68 -12.69 20.98
N PRO A 88 7.81 -13.35 20.61
CA PRO A 88 9.06 -12.68 20.33
C PRO A 88 9.04 -12.02 18.94
N ALA A 89 9.83 -10.96 18.77
CA ALA A 89 10.11 -10.35 17.47
C ALA A 89 11.21 -11.11 16.70
N LEU A 90 12.06 -11.86 17.40
CA LEU A 90 13.17 -12.62 16.82
C LEU A 90 13.24 -14.03 17.41
N THR A 91 13.36 -15.03 16.52
CA THR A 91 13.67 -16.41 16.88
C THR A 91 14.78 -16.93 15.96
N ILE A 92 15.86 -17.38 16.55
CA ILE A 92 17.03 -17.97 15.86
C ILE A 92 17.21 -19.41 16.34
N VAL A 93 17.44 -20.33 15.42
CA VAL A 93 17.87 -21.68 15.71
C VAL A 93 19.38 -21.77 15.49
N GLN A 94 20.13 -22.07 16.54
CA GLN A 94 21.56 -22.27 16.49
C GLN A 94 21.90 -23.71 16.02
N GLU A 95 23.12 -23.97 15.58
CA GLU A 95 23.54 -25.26 15.07
C GLU A 95 23.38 -26.40 16.12
N ASN A 96 23.54 -26.07 17.40
CA ASN A 96 23.33 -27.00 18.53
C ASN A 96 21.83 -27.23 18.86
N GLY A 97 20.89 -26.62 18.11
CA GLY A 97 19.45 -26.69 18.33
C GLY A 97 18.91 -25.73 19.39
N SER A 98 19.73 -24.94 20.06
CA SER A 98 19.28 -23.91 21.00
C SER A 98 18.54 -22.79 20.25
N ARG A 99 17.52 -22.23 20.93
CA ARG A 99 16.80 -21.02 20.45
C ARG A 99 17.01 -19.82 21.38
N ILE A 100 17.83 -20.02 22.43
CA ILE A 100 18.07 -18.98 23.44
C ILE A 100 19.11 -18.01 22.91
N VAL A 101 18.77 -16.73 22.88
CA VAL A 101 19.63 -15.65 22.42
C VAL A 101 19.71 -14.55 23.50
N ASN A 102 20.80 -13.79 23.50
CA ASN A 102 20.98 -12.68 24.43
C ASN A 102 21.69 -11.51 23.74
N PHE A 103 20.90 -10.72 23.00
CA PHE A 103 21.37 -9.52 22.33
C PHE A 103 21.46 -8.36 23.32
N THR A 104 22.69 -7.92 23.62
CA THR A 104 22.99 -6.82 24.53
C THR A 104 23.54 -5.60 23.77
N TYR A 105 23.32 -4.40 24.30
CA TYR A 105 23.81 -3.17 23.72
C TYR A 105 25.33 -3.19 23.54
N ALA A 106 25.78 -2.90 22.31
CA ALA A 106 27.19 -2.82 21.97
C ALA A 106 27.61 -1.39 21.58
N SER A 107 26.82 -0.74 20.72
CA SER A 107 27.08 0.62 20.23
C SER A 107 25.84 1.24 19.60
N HIS A 108 25.95 2.53 19.29
CA HIS A 108 24.97 3.22 18.45
C HIS A 108 25.65 4.25 17.54
N GLU A 109 24.96 4.58 16.47
CA GLU A 109 25.30 5.69 15.56
C GLU A 109 24.07 6.59 15.37
N ILE A 110 24.28 7.90 15.40
CA ILE A 110 23.26 8.91 15.04
C ILE A 110 23.80 9.72 13.88
N TYR A 111 23.03 9.79 12.79
CA TYR A 111 23.44 10.55 11.61
C TYR A 111 22.25 11.24 10.94
N ASN A 112 22.52 12.27 10.14
CA ASN A 112 21.51 12.93 9.33
C ASN A 112 21.24 12.10 8.08
N GLY A 113 19.98 12.16 7.63
CA GLY A 113 19.52 11.41 6.48
C GLY A 113 19.15 9.97 6.80
N LYS A 114 19.07 9.16 5.76
CA LYS A 114 18.64 7.75 5.81
C LYS A 114 19.38 6.93 4.76
N LYS A 115 19.91 5.77 5.16
CA LYS A 115 20.56 4.82 4.26
C LYS A 115 19.52 3.94 3.55
N ASP A 116 19.81 3.59 2.30
CA ASP A 116 19.01 2.60 1.56
C ASP A 116 19.17 1.20 2.17
N ILE A 117 18.12 0.41 2.06
CA ILE A 117 18.11 -1.01 2.49
C ILE A 117 18.00 -1.97 1.31
N LEU A 118 18.63 -1.61 0.18
CA LEU A 118 18.60 -2.41 -1.05
C LEU A 118 18.89 -3.91 -0.80
N PRO A 119 18.21 -4.83 -1.52
CA PRO A 119 17.31 -4.60 -2.65
C PRO A 119 15.84 -4.33 -2.28
N LEU A 120 15.54 -4.13 -0.99
CA LEU A 120 14.19 -3.85 -0.51
C LEU A 120 13.81 -2.38 -0.76
N PRO A 121 12.57 -2.12 -1.22
CA PRO A 121 12.06 -0.75 -1.26
C PRO A 121 11.86 -0.18 0.16
N ALA A 122 12.10 1.10 0.31
CA ALA A 122 11.92 1.83 1.56
C ALA A 122 11.65 3.30 1.29
N THR A 123 11.16 4.00 2.30
CA THR A 123 11.12 5.46 2.26
C THR A 123 12.56 6.03 2.21
N TYR A 124 12.74 7.17 1.57
CA TYR A 124 14.05 7.81 1.35
C TYR A 124 14.02 9.31 1.69
N VAL A 125 15.16 9.94 1.63
CA VAL A 125 15.32 11.40 1.74
C VAL A 125 16.01 11.94 0.49
N GLU A 126 15.68 13.16 0.08
CA GLU A 126 16.35 13.87 -1.00
C GLU A 126 17.53 14.72 -0.47
N ASN A 127 17.39 15.16 0.79
CA ASN A 127 18.43 15.91 1.49
C ASN A 127 18.64 15.32 2.89
N GLU A 128 19.87 15.36 3.38
CA GLU A 128 20.23 14.79 4.69
C GLU A 128 19.54 15.44 5.90
N ASP A 129 19.08 16.69 5.75
CA ASP A 129 18.38 17.45 6.80
C ASP A 129 16.90 17.11 6.94
N GLU A 130 16.33 16.34 6.01
CA GLU A 130 14.91 15.92 6.06
C GLU A 130 14.62 14.87 7.14
N ALA A 131 15.63 14.12 7.56
CA ALA A 131 15.50 13.09 8.57
C ALA A 131 16.77 12.91 9.40
N GLN A 132 16.61 12.31 10.58
CA GLN A 132 17.74 11.75 11.35
C GLN A 132 17.49 10.27 11.60
N THR A 133 18.59 9.50 11.61
CA THR A 133 18.56 8.07 11.86
C THR A 133 19.40 7.70 13.07
N LEU A 134 18.84 6.87 13.95
CA LEU A 134 19.52 6.14 15.00
C LEU A 134 19.68 4.68 14.56
N GLU A 135 20.90 4.17 14.54
CA GLU A 135 21.18 2.74 14.45
C GLU A 135 21.73 2.27 15.79
N VAL A 136 21.05 1.32 16.43
CA VAL A 136 21.51 0.67 17.66
C VAL A 136 21.97 -0.72 17.33
N THR A 137 23.25 -1.02 17.64
CA THR A 137 23.83 -2.36 17.49
C THR A 137 23.76 -3.10 18.82
N LEU A 138 23.08 -4.24 18.80
CA LEU A 138 23.07 -5.22 19.88
C LEU A 138 23.90 -6.42 19.44
N HIS A 139 24.62 -7.06 20.37
CA HIS A 139 25.50 -8.18 20.08
C HIS A 139 25.19 -9.40 20.94
N ASP A 140 25.12 -10.57 20.33
CA ASP A 140 25.12 -11.86 21.03
C ASP A 140 26.50 -12.48 20.94
N ALA A 141 27.19 -12.53 22.07
CA ALA A 141 28.59 -12.98 22.15
C ALA A 141 28.76 -14.50 21.95
N VAL A 142 27.71 -15.30 22.14
CA VAL A 142 27.78 -16.77 21.96
C VAL A 142 27.74 -17.12 20.48
N MET A 143 26.88 -16.45 19.74
CA MET A 143 26.72 -16.66 18.28
C MET A 143 27.66 -15.77 17.45
N ASP A 144 28.36 -14.80 18.07
CA ASP A 144 29.08 -13.71 17.39
C ASP A 144 28.23 -13.07 16.28
N THR A 145 27.07 -12.55 16.71
CA THR A 145 26.05 -12.04 15.78
C THR A 145 25.57 -10.67 16.24
N ASP A 146 25.50 -9.71 15.31
CA ASP A 146 24.92 -8.39 15.56
C ASP A 146 23.48 -8.32 15.09
N LEU A 147 22.63 -7.69 15.90
CA LEU A 147 21.30 -7.20 15.55
C LEU A 147 21.34 -5.67 15.52
N ILE A 148 21.13 -5.09 14.36
CA ILE A 148 21.11 -3.65 14.15
C ILE A 148 19.65 -3.22 14.02
N LEU A 149 19.20 -2.34 14.90
CA LEU A 149 17.86 -1.73 14.88
C LEU A 149 17.96 -0.31 14.37
N SER A 150 17.27 0.00 13.26
CA SER A 150 17.28 1.31 12.65
C SER A 150 15.99 2.05 12.90
N TYR A 151 16.10 3.32 13.26
CA TYR A 151 15.00 4.26 13.55
C TYR A 151 15.25 5.55 12.80
N THR A 152 14.38 5.90 11.86
CA THR A 152 14.47 7.18 11.15
C THR A 152 13.27 8.04 11.49
N ILE A 153 13.51 9.27 11.99
CA ILE A 153 12.47 10.28 12.23
C ILE A 153 12.58 11.38 11.19
N TYR A 154 11.42 11.76 10.62
CA TYR A 154 11.32 12.81 9.60
C TYR A 154 11.02 14.17 10.24
N GLU A 155 11.57 15.26 9.65
CA GLU A 155 11.35 16.63 10.13
C GLU A 155 9.89 17.07 9.97
N GLU A 156 9.38 16.97 8.72
CA GLU A 156 8.08 17.53 8.34
C GLU A 156 6.88 16.63 8.61
N TYR A 157 7.12 15.36 9.01
CA TYR A 157 6.05 14.37 9.16
C TYR A 157 6.10 13.72 10.54
N PRO A 158 4.94 13.52 11.23
CA PRO A 158 4.88 12.70 12.44
C PRO A 158 5.07 11.21 12.12
N VAL A 159 6.24 10.90 11.53
CA VAL A 159 6.60 9.59 11.00
C VAL A 159 7.92 9.13 11.63
N LEU A 160 7.89 7.90 12.11
CA LEU A 160 9.07 7.12 12.48
C LEU A 160 9.11 5.86 11.62
N THR A 161 10.24 5.57 10.96
CA THR A 161 10.39 4.30 10.24
C THR A 161 11.33 3.36 10.98
N ARG A 162 11.08 2.05 10.85
CA ARG A 162 11.82 1.01 11.54
C ARG A 162 12.15 -0.16 10.62
N ASN A 163 13.34 -0.71 10.79
CA ASN A 163 13.77 -1.99 10.25
C ASN A 163 14.83 -2.62 11.16
N ALA A 164 15.12 -3.90 10.90
CA ALA A 164 16.13 -4.66 11.61
C ALA A 164 17.06 -5.38 10.64
N LYS A 165 18.33 -5.52 11.02
CA LYS A 165 19.33 -6.26 10.25
C LYS A 165 20.09 -7.21 11.16
N ILE A 166 20.23 -8.48 10.74
CA ILE A 166 21.12 -9.46 11.38
C ILE A 166 22.41 -9.53 10.56
N CYS A 167 23.55 -9.44 11.25
CA CYS A 167 24.89 -9.64 10.67
C CYS A 167 25.58 -10.76 11.42
N HIS A 168 25.72 -11.92 10.79
CA HIS A 168 26.31 -13.12 11.41
C HIS A 168 27.81 -13.18 11.14
N LYS A 169 28.62 -13.20 12.20
CA LYS A 169 30.09 -13.24 12.15
C LYS A 169 30.66 -14.57 12.63
N GLY A 170 29.85 -15.34 13.37
CA GLY A 170 30.25 -16.62 13.95
C GLY A 170 30.53 -17.70 12.89
N SER A 171 31.29 -18.69 13.27
CA SER A 171 31.69 -19.79 12.37
C SER A 171 30.60 -20.85 12.18
N GLU A 172 29.71 -21.01 13.17
CA GLU A 172 28.60 -21.96 13.14
C GLU A 172 27.40 -21.30 12.43
N LYS A 173 26.68 -22.06 11.62
CA LYS A 173 25.49 -21.53 10.96
C LYS A 173 24.34 -21.27 11.93
N ILE A 174 23.53 -20.29 11.60
CA ILE A 174 22.27 -19.99 12.30
C ILE A 174 21.10 -19.95 11.30
N VAL A 175 19.88 -20.20 11.79
CA VAL A 175 18.67 -20.11 11.00
C VAL A 175 17.70 -19.13 11.66
N LEU A 176 17.28 -18.12 10.91
CA LEU A 176 16.22 -17.21 11.34
C LEU A 176 14.88 -17.87 11.03
N ASP A 177 14.13 -18.26 12.06
CA ASP A 177 12.76 -18.79 11.92
C ASP A 177 11.72 -17.66 11.98
N LYS A 178 12.07 -16.54 12.62
CA LYS A 178 11.23 -15.35 12.72
C LYS A 178 12.10 -14.12 12.90
N ILE A 179 11.81 -13.06 12.16
CA ILE A 179 12.35 -11.74 12.40
C ILE A 179 11.31 -10.69 11.96
N MET A 180 10.85 -9.89 12.93
CA MET A 180 9.94 -8.79 12.67
C MET A 180 10.72 -7.51 12.32
N SER A 181 10.11 -6.61 11.59
CA SER A 181 10.71 -5.32 11.23
C SER A 181 10.61 -4.31 12.37
N ALA A 182 9.52 -4.38 13.14
CA ALA A 182 9.26 -3.50 14.28
C ALA A 182 8.47 -4.22 15.38
N SER A 183 8.71 -3.78 16.63
CA SER A 183 7.90 -4.08 17.80
C SER A 183 7.69 -2.79 18.57
N VAL A 184 6.46 -2.54 19.04
CA VAL A 184 6.07 -1.35 19.81
C VAL A 184 5.15 -1.77 20.93
N GLU A 185 5.34 -1.23 22.14
CA GLU A 185 4.52 -1.58 23.29
C GLU A 185 3.79 -0.36 23.88
N PHE A 186 2.55 -0.58 24.33
CA PHE A 186 1.68 0.41 24.98
C PHE A 186 1.28 -0.07 26.36
N ASN A 187 1.05 0.86 27.28
CA ASN A 187 0.78 0.58 28.69
C ASN A 187 -0.65 0.09 28.96
N ASP A 188 -1.54 0.17 27.98
CA ASP A 188 -2.96 -0.18 28.14
C ASP A 188 -3.50 -0.88 26.90
N MET A 189 -4.72 -1.41 27.00
CA MET A 189 -5.43 -2.09 25.92
C MET A 189 -6.67 -1.32 25.42
N ASP A 190 -6.86 -0.08 25.86
CA ASP A 190 -8.04 0.70 25.47
C ASP A 190 -7.92 1.25 24.05
N TYR A 191 -7.87 0.33 23.11
CA TYR A 191 -7.77 0.60 21.67
C TYR A 191 -8.75 -0.25 20.85
N GLU A 192 -9.06 0.27 19.68
CA GLU A 192 -9.64 -0.48 18.58
C GLU A 192 -8.58 -0.66 17.48
N MET A 193 -8.41 -1.87 16.99
CA MET A 193 -7.56 -2.18 15.84
C MET A 193 -8.34 -1.94 14.56
N VAL A 194 -7.87 -1.00 13.74
CA VAL A 194 -8.34 -0.76 12.37
C VAL A 194 -7.54 -1.62 11.42
N GLN A 195 -8.21 -2.32 10.52
CA GLN A 195 -7.59 -3.12 9.45
C GLN A 195 -8.36 -2.95 8.14
N LEU A 196 -7.66 -3.19 7.03
CA LEU A 196 -8.22 -3.17 5.69
C LEU A 196 -8.28 -4.61 5.18
N SER A 197 -9.49 -5.16 5.12
CA SER A 197 -9.73 -6.56 4.77
C SER A 197 -10.78 -6.69 3.69
N GLY A 198 -10.71 -7.76 2.92
CA GLY A 198 -11.66 -7.97 1.84
C GLY A 198 -11.45 -9.26 1.09
N GLY A 199 -11.37 -9.14 -0.21
CA GLY A 199 -11.14 -10.20 -1.18
C GLY A 199 -11.28 -9.62 -2.57
N TRP A 200 -11.13 -10.43 -3.60
CA TRP A 200 -11.31 -10.02 -4.98
C TRP A 200 -12.64 -9.27 -5.18
N ALA A 201 -12.61 -8.14 -5.89
CA ALA A 201 -13.74 -7.26 -6.19
C ALA A 201 -14.41 -6.59 -4.95
N ARG A 202 -13.80 -6.66 -3.77
CA ARG A 202 -14.23 -5.98 -2.54
C ARG A 202 -13.04 -5.76 -1.60
N GLU A 203 -11.98 -5.19 -2.14
CA GLU A 203 -10.71 -5.02 -1.47
C GLU A 203 -10.75 -3.91 -0.43
N ARG A 204 -9.96 -4.06 0.62
CA ARG A 204 -9.66 -3.03 1.64
C ARG A 204 -10.89 -2.44 2.35
N TYR A 205 -11.91 -3.24 2.61
CA TYR A 205 -13.02 -2.82 3.48
C TYR A 205 -12.52 -2.55 4.90
N VAL A 206 -12.89 -1.40 5.44
CA VAL A 206 -12.48 -0.99 6.79
C VAL A 206 -13.16 -1.88 7.84
N LYS A 207 -12.37 -2.47 8.73
CA LYS A 207 -12.82 -3.25 9.87
C LYS A 207 -12.22 -2.70 11.15
N ASN A 208 -13.06 -2.54 12.17
CA ASN A 208 -12.64 -2.16 13.51
C ASN A 208 -12.87 -3.34 14.46
N ARG A 209 -11.85 -3.67 15.26
CA ARG A 209 -11.94 -4.71 16.28
C ARG A 209 -11.46 -4.13 17.61
N LYS A 210 -12.29 -4.20 18.66
CA LYS A 210 -11.86 -3.91 20.03
C LYS A 210 -10.76 -4.90 20.41
N LEU A 211 -9.72 -4.41 21.09
CA LEU A 211 -8.68 -5.30 21.60
C LEU A 211 -9.22 -6.14 22.76
N GLU A 212 -8.83 -7.40 22.76
CA GLU A 212 -9.08 -8.38 23.81
C GLU A 212 -7.77 -9.08 24.20
N MET A 213 -7.72 -9.64 25.43
CA MET A 213 -6.57 -10.41 25.87
C MET A 213 -6.21 -11.54 24.91
N GLY A 214 -4.93 -11.66 24.57
CA GLY A 214 -4.44 -12.63 23.59
C GLY A 214 -4.02 -11.94 22.27
N ILE A 215 -3.99 -12.69 21.18
CA ILE A 215 -3.46 -12.24 19.90
C ILE A 215 -4.58 -11.95 18.91
N GLN A 216 -4.53 -10.75 18.32
CA GLN A 216 -5.28 -10.37 17.14
C GLN A 216 -4.29 -10.04 16.03
N SER A 217 -4.52 -10.49 14.80
CA SER A 217 -3.57 -10.31 13.71
C SER A 217 -4.23 -10.04 12.38
N ILE A 218 -3.43 -9.50 11.47
CA ILE A 218 -3.60 -9.50 10.03
C ILE A 218 -2.41 -10.24 9.41
N GLN A 219 -2.62 -10.94 8.30
CA GLN A 219 -1.53 -11.66 7.64
C GLN A 219 -1.83 -11.93 6.16
N SER A 220 -0.77 -12.21 5.40
CA SER A 220 -0.85 -12.84 4.09
C SER A 220 0.04 -14.08 4.05
N LEU A 221 -0.46 -15.13 3.38
CA LEU A 221 0.26 -16.37 3.06
C LEU A 221 0.14 -16.69 1.56
N ASN A 222 -0.30 -15.71 0.78
CA ASN A 222 -0.61 -15.89 -0.65
C ASN A 222 0.63 -15.86 -1.55
N GLY A 223 1.78 -15.53 -0.99
CA GLY A 223 3.07 -15.46 -1.69
C GLY A 223 3.19 -14.25 -2.60
N THR A 224 2.36 -14.18 -3.60
CA THR A 224 2.41 -13.16 -4.67
C THR A 224 1.51 -11.95 -4.44
N CYS A 225 0.54 -12.04 -3.53
CA CYS A 225 -0.51 -11.03 -3.30
C CYS A 225 -0.57 -10.61 -1.84
N SER A 226 0.19 -9.61 -1.47
CA SER A 226 0.32 -9.12 -0.09
C SER A 226 -0.98 -8.61 0.53
N GLY A 227 -1.89 -8.05 -0.27
CA GLY A 227 -3.07 -7.33 0.19
C GLY A 227 -4.42 -7.94 -0.20
N ALA A 228 -4.47 -9.20 -0.66
CA ALA A 228 -5.68 -9.83 -1.18
C ALA A 228 -6.83 -9.87 -0.17
N GLU A 229 -6.63 -10.51 0.98
CA GLU A 229 -7.62 -10.58 2.05
C GLU A 229 -7.36 -9.56 3.15
N GLN A 230 -6.10 -9.28 3.45
CA GLN A 230 -5.67 -8.33 4.49
C GLN A 230 -4.49 -7.52 3.99
N ASN A 231 -4.64 -6.20 3.96
CA ASN A 231 -3.58 -5.30 3.53
C ASN A 231 -2.46 -5.24 4.60
N PRO A 232 -1.18 -5.03 4.24
CA PRO A 232 -0.07 -4.90 5.20
C PRO A 232 -0.12 -3.57 5.98
N PHE A 233 -1.28 -3.28 6.55
CA PHE A 233 -1.58 -2.10 7.35
C PHE A 233 -2.50 -2.44 8.52
N LEU A 234 -2.17 -1.93 9.68
CA LEU A 234 -3.07 -1.83 10.83
C LEU A 234 -2.89 -0.50 11.54
N ALA A 235 -3.92 -0.07 12.25
CA ALA A 235 -3.79 1.06 13.16
C ALA A 235 -4.46 0.76 14.50
N LEU A 236 -3.92 1.33 15.57
CA LEU A 236 -4.58 1.38 16.87
C LEU A 236 -5.15 2.78 17.07
N LYS A 237 -6.45 2.87 17.35
CA LYS A 237 -7.12 4.13 17.67
C LYS A 237 -7.81 4.03 19.01
N ARG A 238 -7.90 5.15 19.74
CA ARG A 238 -8.76 5.21 20.94
C ARG A 238 -10.23 5.02 20.55
N PRO A 239 -11.09 4.42 21.41
CA PRO A 239 -12.48 4.08 21.07
C PRO A 239 -13.33 5.26 20.56
N HIS A 240 -13.04 6.47 21.02
CA HIS A 240 -13.78 7.67 20.62
C HIS A 240 -13.13 8.46 19.48
N THR A 241 -12.09 7.90 18.86
CA THR A 241 -11.43 8.50 17.70
C THR A 241 -12.33 8.45 16.47
N THR A 242 -12.45 9.59 15.80
CA THR A 242 -13.20 9.76 14.56
C THR A 242 -12.26 10.12 13.40
N GLU A 243 -12.82 10.45 12.25
CA GLU A 243 -12.05 10.94 11.12
C GLU A 243 -11.26 12.24 11.44
N ASN A 244 -11.73 13.08 12.37
CA ASN A 244 -11.20 14.42 12.57
C ASN A 244 -10.79 14.74 14.02
N GLN A 245 -10.77 13.77 14.90
CA GLN A 245 -10.31 13.93 16.28
C GLN A 245 -9.90 12.61 16.92
N GLY A 246 -9.03 12.67 17.91
CA GLY A 246 -8.60 11.54 18.71
C GLY A 246 -7.26 10.96 18.28
N GLU A 247 -6.73 10.08 19.10
CA GLU A 247 -5.38 9.51 18.98
C GLU A 247 -5.37 8.24 18.12
N VAL A 248 -4.40 8.16 17.22
CA VAL A 248 -4.20 7.02 16.28
C VAL A 248 -2.71 6.73 16.12
N TYR A 249 -2.37 5.46 16.09
CA TYR A 249 -1.05 4.92 15.75
C TYR A 249 -1.19 4.01 14.54
N GLY A 250 -0.67 4.42 13.39
CA GLY A 250 -0.68 3.64 12.16
C GLY A 250 0.63 2.88 11.95
N PHE A 251 0.54 1.65 11.43
CA PHE A 251 1.66 0.78 11.09
C PHE A 251 1.46 0.24 9.68
N SER A 252 2.42 0.47 8.78
CA SER A 252 2.35 0.02 7.39
C SER A 252 3.68 -0.58 6.96
N LEU A 253 3.65 -1.81 6.43
CA LEU A 253 4.86 -2.54 6.02
C LEU A 253 5.14 -2.31 4.54
N VAL A 254 6.35 -1.89 4.22
CA VAL A 254 6.81 -1.69 2.84
C VAL A 254 7.32 -3.04 2.30
N TYR A 255 6.37 -3.93 1.96
CA TYR A 255 6.68 -5.28 1.50
C TYR A 255 5.52 -5.89 0.72
N SER A 256 5.82 -6.61 -0.36
CA SER A 256 4.82 -7.21 -1.26
C SER A 256 4.64 -8.73 -1.08
N GLY A 257 5.39 -9.35 -0.16
CA GLY A 257 5.30 -10.78 0.14
C GLY A 257 4.40 -11.10 1.33
N ASN A 258 4.57 -12.32 1.84
CA ASN A 258 3.86 -12.79 3.03
C ASN A 258 4.22 -11.93 4.25
N HIS A 259 3.20 -11.36 4.89
CA HIS A 259 3.39 -10.47 6.03
C HIS A 259 2.56 -10.92 7.24
N LEU A 260 3.00 -10.46 8.42
CA LEU A 260 2.28 -10.59 9.68
C LEU A 260 2.27 -9.23 10.38
N GLY A 261 1.07 -8.72 10.69
CA GLY A 261 0.85 -7.65 11.67
C GLY A 261 0.12 -8.23 12.86
N GLN A 262 0.71 -8.19 14.04
CA GLN A 262 0.19 -8.81 15.25
C GLN A 262 0.03 -7.79 16.36
N VAL A 263 -1.11 -7.85 17.06
CA VAL A 263 -1.39 -7.10 18.30
C VAL A 263 -1.65 -8.11 19.40
N GLU A 264 -0.81 -8.13 20.42
CA GLU A 264 -0.94 -9.02 21.56
C GLU A 264 -1.20 -8.23 22.83
N VAL A 265 -2.29 -8.55 23.51
CA VAL A 265 -2.63 -7.99 24.82
C VAL A 265 -2.29 -8.98 25.90
N SER A 266 -1.43 -8.59 26.83
CA SER A 266 -0.99 -9.40 27.96
C SER A 266 -2.03 -9.46 29.08
N THR A 267 -1.80 -10.31 30.09
CA THR A 267 -2.62 -10.40 31.31
C THR A 267 -2.55 -9.16 32.21
N PHE A 268 -1.74 -8.17 31.86
CA PHE A 268 -1.61 -6.87 32.55
C PHE A 268 -2.07 -5.72 31.67
N ASP A 269 -2.91 -6.03 30.68
CA ASP A 269 -3.46 -5.06 29.73
C ASP A 269 -2.42 -4.32 28.88
N MET A 270 -1.15 -4.75 28.92
CA MET A 270 -0.12 -4.21 28.04
C MET A 270 -0.32 -4.69 26.61
N THR A 271 -0.23 -3.80 25.65
CA THR A 271 -0.41 -4.09 24.23
C THR A 271 0.94 -4.06 23.50
N ARG A 272 1.27 -5.15 22.80
CA ARG A 272 2.43 -5.26 21.90
C ARG A 272 1.98 -5.31 20.46
N VAL A 273 2.46 -4.40 19.63
CA VAL A 273 2.27 -4.42 18.17
C VAL A 273 3.57 -4.88 17.53
N MET A 274 3.49 -5.87 16.65
CA MET A 274 4.62 -6.30 15.81
C MET A 274 4.22 -6.37 14.36
N MET A 275 5.13 -6.02 13.45
CA MET A 275 4.91 -6.09 12.02
C MET A 275 6.19 -6.51 11.29
N GLY A 276 6.06 -7.38 10.29
CA GLY A 276 7.20 -7.87 9.51
C GLY A 276 6.83 -9.01 8.56
N ILE A 277 7.85 -9.73 8.07
CA ILE A 277 7.66 -10.94 7.25
C ILE A 277 6.93 -11.99 8.08
N ASN A 278 5.97 -12.68 7.45
CA ASN A 278 5.26 -13.77 8.09
C ASN A 278 6.22 -14.94 8.34
N PRO A 279 6.34 -15.44 9.58
CA PRO A 279 7.23 -16.55 9.90
C PRO A 279 6.73 -17.91 9.40
N GLU A 280 5.47 -18.01 8.98
CA GLU A 280 4.94 -19.23 8.38
C GLU A 280 5.60 -19.46 7.01
N ASP A 281 6.15 -20.64 6.79
CA ASP A 281 6.90 -21.00 5.59
C ASP A 281 8.14 -20.08 5.32
N PHE A 282 8.72 -19.52 6.39
CA PHE A 282 9.94 -18.72 6.34
C PHE A 282 11.04 -19.36 7.17
N SER A 283 12.19 -19.62 6.57
CA SER A 283 13.40 -19.90 7.29
C SER A 283 14.61 -19.40 6.49
N TRP A 284 15.52 -18.70 7.16
CA TRP A 284 16.66 -18.08 6.50
C TRP A 284 17.97 -18.48 7.17
N GLU A 285 18.68 -19.42 6.54
CA GLU A 285 20.01 -19.83 6.98
C GLU A 285 21.04 -18.74 6.68
N LEU A 286 21.87 -18.42 7.68
CA LEU A 286 23.03 -17.54 7.57
C LEU A 286 24.29 -18.31 7.95
N THR A 287 25.31 -18.18 7.10
CA THR A 287 26.68 -18.62 7.36
C THR A 287 27.57 -17.42 7.68
N GLN A 288 28.82 -17.67 8.08
CA GLN A 288 29.76 -16.62 8.46
C GLN A 288 29.90 -15.53 7.41
N GLY A 289 29.72 -14.28 7.83
CA GLY A 289 29.82 -13.10 6.99
C GLY A 289 28.53 -12.72 6.26
N GLU A 290 27.47 -13.54 6.34
CA GLU A 290 26.18 -13.24 5.73
C GLU A 290 25.30 -12.35 6.62
N SER A 291 24.34 -11.70 6.00
CA SER A 291 23.38 -10.82 6.69
C SER A 291 21.97 -11.00 6.14
N PHE A 292 20.97 -10.64 6.94
CA PHE A 292 19.58 -10.56 6.55
C PHE A 292 19.01 -9.20 6.93
N GLN A 293 18.36 -8.52 5.98
CA GLN A 293 17.69 -7.24 6.15
C GLN A 293 16.17 -7.41 6.11
N THR A 294 15.46 -6.88 7.10
CA THR A 294 13.99 -6.86 7.09
C THR A 294 13.44 -5.71 6.23
N PRO A 295 12.21 -5.84 5.71
CA PRO A 295 11.49 -4.69 5.15
C PRO A 295 11.29 -3.57 6.17
N GLU A 296 10.97 -2.38 5.69
CA GLU A 296 10.69 -1.23 6.53
C GLU A 296 9.22 -1.19 6.99
N VAL A 297 9.00 -0.80 8.25
CA VAL A 297 7.67 -0.38 8.77
C VAL A 297 7.65 1.13 8.87
N VAL A 298 6.64 1.75 8.28
CA VAL A 298 6.34 3.18 8.41
C VAL A 298 5.28 3.37 9.50
N MET A 299 5.65 4.05 10.57
CA MET A 299 4.81 4.31 11.73
C MET A 299 4.37 5.77 11.71
N VAL A 300 3.07 6.01 11.84
CA VAL A 300 2.46 7.35 11.84
C VAL A 300 1.70 7.58 13.14
N TYR A 301 1.93 8.72 13.76
CA TYR A 301 1.16 9.20 14.91
C TYR A 301 0.22 10.32 14.52
N SER A 302 -0.98 10.36 15.09
CA SER A 302 -1.93 11.47 14.97
C SER A 302 -2.74 11.61 16.25
N ASP A 303 -2.92 12.84 16.74
CA ASP A 303 -3.89 13.21 17.78
C ASP A 303 -5.13 13.96 17.21
N GLN A 304 -5.21 14.03 15.86
CA GLN A 304 -6.26 14.72 15.12
C GLN A 304 -7.12 13.76 14.27
N GLY A 305 -7.18 12.49 14.66
CA GLY A 305 -8.03 11.48 14.06
C GLY A 305 -7.45 10.82 12.81
N LEU A 306 -8.31 10.02 12.16
CA LEU A 306 -7.95 9.13 11.05
C LEU A 306 -7.60 9.90 9.77
N ASN A 307 -8.22 11.05 9.49
CA ASN A 307 -7.89 11.86 8.30
C ASN A 307 -6.46 12.39 8.37
N LYS A 308 -6.01 12.90 9.51
CA LYS A 308 -4.62 13.39 9.68
C LYS A 308 -3.62 12.23 9.53
N MET A 309 -3.90 11.04 10.11
CA MET A 309 -3.08 9.85 9.90
C MET A 309 -2.96 9.52 8.40
N SER A 310 -4.09 9.45 7.70
CA SER A 310 -4.11 9.14 6.26
C SER A 310 -3.37 10.19 5.43
N GLN A 311 -3.60 11.47 5.68
CA GLN A 311 -2.91 12.56 4.99
C GLN A 311 -1.38 12.49 5.21
N THR A 312 -0.95 12.09 6.39
CA THR A 312 0.48 11.86 6.67
C THR A 312 1.03 10.72 5.81
N TYR A 313 0.34 9.55 5.74
CA TYR A 313 0.71 8.47 4.82
C TYR A 313 0.71 8.92 3.36
N HIS A 314 -0.33 9.64 2.92
CA HIS A 314 -0.41 10.13 1.54
C HIS A 314 0.78 11.02 1.17
N ARG A 315 1.17 11.92 2.08
CA ARG A 315 2.27 12.86 1.84
C ARG A 315 3.62 12.14 1.83
N ILE A 316 3.92 11.32 2.85
CA ILE A 316 5.20 10.61 2.94
C ILE A 316 5.36 9.61 1.79
N TYR A 317 4.31 8.85 1.43
CA TYR A 317 4.38 7.88 0.34
C TYR A 317 4.53 8.58 -1.02
N ARG A 318 3.81 9.65 -1.27
CA ARG A 318 3.96 10.39 -2.51
C ARG A 318 5.31 11.06 -2.65
N LYS A 319 5.88 11.61 -1.57
CA LYS A 319 7.11 12.42 -1.63
C LYS A 319 8.39 11.65 -1.30
N ARG A 320 8.30 10.58 -0.50
CA ARG A 320 9.47 9.87 0.04
C ARG A 320 9.38 8.34 -0.07
N LEU A 321 8.47 7.81 -0.92
CA LEU A 321 8.42 6.40 -1.28
C LEU A 321 8.31 6.22 -2.80
N MET A 322 7.33 6.84 -3.45
CA MET A 322 7.22 6.84 -4.92
C MET A 322 8.47 7.43 -5.55
N HIS A 323 8.92 6.82 -6.65
CA HIS A 323 10.13 7.21 -7.37
C HIS A 323 9.86 7.64 -8.81
N GLY A 324 10.90 8.21 -9.45
CA GLY A 324 10.95 8.48 -10.87
C GLY A 324 10.11 9.66 -11.31
N THR A 325 10.01 9.82 -12.62
CA THR A 325 9.37 10.94 -13.32
C THR A 325 7.90 11.13 -12.91
N TRP A 326 7.19 10.03 -12.62
CA TRP A 326 5.76 10.04 -12.34
C TRP A 326 5.39 10.32 -10.87
N ARG A 327 6.35 10.47 -9.98
CA ARG A 327 6.10 10.81 -8.56
C ARG A 327 5.30 12.10 -8.39
N ASP A 328 5.67 13.14 -9.13
CA ASP A 328 5.13 14.50 -8.97
C ASP A 328 4.21 14.93 -10.13
N GLN A 329 3.89 14.03 -11.05
CA GLN A 329 3.03 14.33 -12.21
C GLN A 329 1.62 13.77 -12.02
N ALA A 330 0.63 14.54 -12.44
CA ALA A 330 -0.73 14.07 -12.61
C ALA A 330 -0.80 13.00 -13.73
N ARG A 331 -1.72 12.06 -13.59
CA ARG A 331 -1.87 10.94 -14.52
C ARG A 331 -2.63 11.33 -15.78
N PRO A 332 -2.25 10.79 -16.95
CA PRO A 332 -3.02 10.97 -18.16
C PRO A 332 -4.39 10.30 -18.04
N ILE A 333 -5.42 10.92 -18.60
CA ILE A 333 -6.75 10.33 -18.71
C ILE A 333 -6.67 9.20 -19.74
N LEU A 334 -6.94 7.97 -19.31
CA LEU A 334 -6.79 6.79 -20.16
C LEU A 334 -8.13 6.17 -20.59
N LEU A 335 -8.08 5.36 -21.65
CA LEU A 335 -9.08 4.36 -21.98
C LEU A 335 -8.40 3.01 -22.12
N ASN A 336 -8.86 2.02 -21.35
CA ASN A 336 -8.46 0.62 -21.45
C ASN A 336 -9.54 -0.16 -22.21
N ASN A 337 -9.12 -1.06 -23.12
CA ASN A 337 -10.06 -1.81 -23.96
C ASN A 337 -10.62 -3.09 -23.33
N TRP A 338 -10.17 -3.50 -22.13
CA TRP A 338 -10.53 -4.82 -21.59
C TRP A 338 -12.05 -5.04 -21.58
N GLU A 339 -12.81 -4.23 -20.84
CA GLU A 339 -14.27 -4.38 -20.79
C GLU A 339 -14.98 -4.04 -22.11
N ALA A 340 -14.29 -3.42 -23.07
CA ALA A 340 -14.85 -3.11 -24.39
C ALA A 340 -14.76 -4.30 -25.36
N THR A 341 -13.75 -5.16 -25.24
CA THR A 341 -13.47 -6.18 -26.25
C THR A 341 -13.14 -7.56 -25.69
N TYR A 342 -12.62 -7.64 -24.46
CA TYR A 342 -11.95 -8.84 -23.94
C TYR A 342 -10.92 -9.34 -24.95
N PHE A 343 -10.90 -10.65 -25.28
CA PHE A 343 -10.02 -11.25 -26.28
C PHE A 343 -10.48 -11.06 -27.74
N ASP A 344 -11.72 -10.59 -27.97
CA ASP A 344 -12.31 -10.42 -29.31
C ASP A 344 -11.94 -9.06 -29.91
N PHE A 345 -10.71 -8.94 -30.40
CA PHE A 345 -10.24 -7.76 -31.12
C PHE A 345 -9.23 -8.08 -32.22
N ASP A 346 -9.17 -7.15 -33.14
CA ASP A 346 -8.12 -7.02 -34.16
C ASP A 346 -7.63 -5.56 -34.20
N GLU A 347 -6.64 -5.29 -35.03
CA GLU A 347 -6.03 -3.96 -35.16
C GLU A 347 -7.05 -2.89 -35.58
N GLU A 348 -8.00 -3.21 -36.46
CA GLU A 348 -9.02 -2.25 -36.94
C GLU A 348 -9.96 -1.86 -35.81
N LYS A 349 -10.46 -2.83 -35.04
CA LYS A 349 -11.35 -2.60 -33.91
C LYS A 349 -10.67 -1.74 -32.84
N ILE A 350 -9.40 -2.03 -32.50
CA ILE A 350 -8.61 -1.22 -31.57
C ILE A 350 -8.44 0.22 -32.05
N LEU A 351 -8.08 0.42 -33.32
CA LEU A 351 -7.93 1.77 -33.87
C LEU A 351 -9.25 2.55 -33.93
N ASN A 352 -10.38 1.87 -34.12
CA ASN A 352 -11.69 2.52 -34.10
C ASN A 352 -12.07 3.00 -32.69
N ILE A 353 -11.78 2.21 -31.64
CA ILE A 353 -11.97 2.63 -30.24
C ILE A 353 -11.00 3.79 -29.90
N ALA A 354 -9.73 3.71 -30.31
CA ALA A 354 -8.74 4.76 -30.08
C ALA A 354 -9.14 6.10 -30.73
N LYS A 355 -9.66 6.08 -31.96
CA LYS A 355 -10.20 7.29 -32.63
C LYS A 355 -11.30 7.93 -31.80
N LYS A 356 -12.25 7.12 -31.32
CA LYS A 356 -13.37 7.61 -30.51
C LYS A 356 -12.92 8.17 -29.17
N ALA A 357 -11.93 7.51 -28.53
CA ALA A 357 -11.30 8.00 -27.33
C ALA A 357 -10.65 9.39 -27.53
N LYS A 358 -9.94 9.58 -28.64
CA LYS A 358 -9.36 10.88 -29.00
C LYS A 358 -10.40 11.96 -29.20
N GLU A 359 -11.52 11.65 -29.91
CA GLU A 359 -12.64 12.60 -30.12
C GLU A 359 -13.25 13.04 -28.76
N ALA A 360 -13.26 12.17 -27.77
CA ALA A 360 -13.73 12.45 -26.41
C ALA A 360 -12.70 13.21 -25.55
N GLY A 361 -11.46 13.41 -26.01
CA GLY A 361 -10.42 14.15 -25.31
C GLY A 361 -9.52 13.30 -24.39
N VAL A 362 -9.63 11.96 -24.45
CA VAL A 362 -8.74 11.00 -23.77
C VAL A 362 -7.30 11.22 -24.23
N GLU A 363 -6.34 10.93 -23.38
CA GLU A 363 -4.90 11.22 -23.59
C GLU A 363 -4.04 9.97 -23.82
N LEU A 364 -4.49 8.80 -23.30
CA LEU A 364 -3.76 7.54 -23.36
C LEU A 364 -4.71 6.39 -23.72
N PHE A 365 -4.31 5.56 -24.66
CA PHE A 365 -5.00 4.31 -25.00
C PHE A 365 -4.19 3.13 -24.52
N VAL A 366 -4.80 2.22 -23.75
CA VAL A 366 -4.14 1.01 -23.19
C VAL A 366 -4.69 -0.23 -23.86
N LEU A 367 -3.83 -1.01 -24.52
CA LEU A 367 -4.14 -2.34 -25.04
C LEU A 367 -3.93 -3.37 -23.94
N ASP A 368 -5.03 -3.99 -23.49
CA ASP A 368 -5.04 -5.00 -22.43
C ASP A 368 -4.71 -6.41 -22.95
N ASP A 369 -5.01 -7.47 -22.20
CA ASP A 369 -4.66 -8.87 -22.46
C ASP A 369 -5.10 -9.35 -23.86
N GLY A 370 -4.29 -10.24 -24.46
CA GLY A 370 -4.63 -10.93 -25.74
C GLY A 370 -3.84 -10.48 -26.97
N TRP A 371 -2.82 -9.63 -26.85
CA TRP A 371 -2.01 -9.11 -27.95
C TRP A 371 -0.82 -10.01 -28.36
N PHE A 372 -0.47 -11.02 -27.57
CA PHE A 372 0.78 -11.80 -27.66
C PHE A 372 0.54 -13.29 -27.90
N GLY A 373 1.56 -13.99 -28.42
CA GLY A 373 1.56 -15.45 -28.64
C GLY A 373 0.31 -15.95 -29.34
N ALA A 374 -0.23 -17.07 -28.86
CA ALA A 374 -1.53 -17.61 -29.28
C ALA A 374 -2.69 -17.19 -28.37
N ARG A 375 -2.55 -16.12 -27.60
CA ARG A 375 -3.45 -15.66 -26.55
C ARG A 375 -4.81 -15.19 -27.07
N ASN A 376 -5.77 -16.12 -27.17
CA ASN A 376 -7.15 -15.85 -27.58
C ASN A 376 -8.16 -16.12 -26.45
N ASP A 377 -7.67 -16.68 -25.34
CA ASP A 377 -8.43 -17.02 -24.15
C ASP A 377 -7.45 -17.21 -22.96
N ASP A 378 -7.96 -17.60 -21.80
CA ASP A 378 -7.17 -17.83 -20.60
C ASP A 378 -6.32 -19.12 -20.62
N TYR A 379 -6.47 -19.99 -21.64
CA TYR A 379 -5.89 -21.32 -21.64
C TYR A 379 -4.46 -21.40 -22.20
N CYS A 380 -4.05 -20.42 -23.01
CA CYS A 380 -2.79 -20.49 -23.75
C CYS A 380 -2.06 -19.15 -23.85
N GLY A 381 -0.81 -19.21 -24.28
CA GLY A 381 0.02 -18.09 -24.71
C GLY A 381 0.69 -17.28 -23.58
N LEU A 382 0.26 -17.39 -22.33
CA LEU A 382 0.87 -16.62 -21.24
C LEU A 382 2.33 -17.08 -21.01
N GLY A 383 3.26 -16.13 -21.01
CA GLY A 383 4.71 -16.34 -21.03
C GLY A 383 5.35 -16.06 -22.39
N ASP A 384 4.59 -16.03 -23.47
CA ASP A 384 5.06 -15.86 -24.84
C ASP A 384 4.98 -14.37 -25.27
N TRP A 385 5.89 -13.53 -24.75
CA TRP A 385 5.85 -12.07 -24.94
C TRP A 385 6.33 -11.63 -26.31
N TYR A 386 5.71 -12.18 -27.38
CA TYR A 386 5.86 -11.72 -28.75
C TYR A 386 4.49 -11.52 -29.40
N VAL A 387 4.41 -10.53 -30.29
CA VAL A 387 3.11 -10.07 -30.85
C VAL A 387 2.39 -11.17 -31.63
N ASN A 388 1.05 -11.21 -31.48
CA ASN A 388 0.15 -11.99 -32.32
C ASN A 388 -0.11 -11.23 -33.64
N LEU A 389 0.58 -11.63 -34.70
CA LEU A 389 0.48 -10.98 -36.01
C LEU A 389 -0.82 -11.27 -36.75
N GLU A 390 -1.62 -12.27 -36.33
CA GLU A 390 -2.96 -12.50 -36.89
C GLU A 390 -3.93 -11.42 -36.40
N LYS A 391 -3.86 -11.05 -35.14
CA LYS A 391 -4.66 -9.95 -34.57
C LYS A 391 -4.12 -8.56 -34.91
N LEU A 392 -2.80 -8.41 -34.88
CA LEU A 392 -2.09 -7.14 -35.04
C LEU A 392 -1.08 -7.22 -36.17
N PRO A 393 -1.53 -7.15 -37.44
CA PRO A 393 -0.65 -7.36 -38.60
C PRO A 393 0.51 -6.36 -38.70
N SER A 394 0.37 -5.15 -38.15
CA SER A 394 1.48 -4.16 -38.13
C SER A 394 2.41 -4.31 -36.93
N GLY A 395 2.16 -5.30 -36.08
CA GLY A 395 2.90 -5.49 -34.82
C GLY A 395 2.62 -4.39 -33.80
N ILE A 396 3.19 -4.53 -32.58
CA ILE A 396 3.03 -3.49 -31.53
C ILE A 396 3.68 -2.18 -31.97
N SER A 397 4.83 -2.23 -32.64
CA SER A 397 5.51 -1.04 -33.16
C SER A 397 4.66 -0.27 -34.19
N GLY A 398 3.97 -0.98 -35.08
CA GLY A 398 3.09 -0.36 -36.06
C GLY A 398 1.79 0.18 -35.43
N LEU A 399 1.17 -0.56 -34.52
CA LEU A 399 -0.03 -0.15 -33.82
C LEU A 399 0.23 1.07 -32.92
N SER A 400 1.31 1.06 -32.10
CA SER A 400 1.66 2.18 -31.21
C SER A 400 1.84 3.47 -32.01
N ARG A 401 2.54 3.42 -33.15
CA ARG A 401 2.72 4.55 -34.04
C ARG A 401 1.38 5.09 -34.59
N LYS A 402 0.48 4.19 -35.02
CA LYS A 402 -0.87 4.61 -35.51
C LYS A 402 -1.69 5.28 -34.40
N VAL A 403 -1.58 4.82 -33.16
CA VAL A 403 -2.23 5.46 -32.01
C VAL A 403 -1.61 6.83 -31.71
N GLU A 404 -0.27 6.95 -31.79
CA GLU A 404 0.42 8.23 -31.64
C GLU A 404 0.06 9.24 -32.77
N GLU A 405 -0.11 8.77 -34.00
CA GLU A 405 -0.58 9.60 -35.13
C GLU A 405 -1.99 10.17 -34.88
N LEU A 406 -2.82 9.51 -34.07
CA LEU A 406 -4.09 10.05 -33.60
C LEU A 406 -3.90 11.12 -32.51
N GLY A 407 -2.68 11.28 -31.95
CA GLY A 407 -2.35 12.19 -30.86
C GLY A 407 -2.70 11.61 -29.48
N LEU A 408 -2.68 10.30 -29.31
CA LEU A 408 -2.81 9.58 -28.04
C LEU A 408 -1.45 8.99 -27.64
N LYS A 409 -1.18 8.87 -26.34
CA LYS A 409 -0.14 7.98 -25.84
C LYS A 409 -0.60 6.54 -25.99
N PHE A 410 0.35 5.57 -25.99
CA PHE A 410 0.05 4.15 -26.08
C PHE A 410 0.55 3.41 -24.85
N GLY A 411 -0.29 2.53 -24.31
CA GLY A 411 0.01 1.66 -23.17
C GLY A 411 -0.22 0.19 -23.49
N LEU A 412 0.42 -0.69 -22.73
CA LEU A 412 0.39 -2.13 -22.93
C LEU A 412 0.21 -2.85 -21.59
N TRP A 413 -0.61 -3.92 -21.58
CA TRP A 413 -0.77 -4.85 -20.48
C TRP A 413 0.25 -5.99 -20.57
N VAL A 414 0.78 -6.43 -19.43
CA VAL A 414 1.64 -7.60 -19.30
C VAL A 414 1.35 -8.36 -17.99
N GLU A 415 1.62 -9.67 -17.96
CA GLU A 415 1.53 -10.53 -16.78
C GLU A 415 2.79 -11.42 -16.69
N LEU A 416 3.88 -10.84 -16.19
CA LEU A 416 5.24 -11.35 -16.36
C LEU A 416 5.60 -12.54 -15.47
N GLU A 417 4.87 -12.72 -14.38
CA GLU A 417 5.14 -13.72 -13.35
C GLU A 417 4.44 -15.07 -13.61
N MET A 418 3.60 -15.12 -14.65
CA MET A 418 2.73 -16.27 -14.93
C MET A 418 3.04 -16.91 -16.28
N VAL A 419 2.72 -18.21 -16.38
CA VAL A 419 2.87 -19.00 -17.60
C VAL A 419 1.71 -19.97 -17.76
N ASN A 420 1.26 -20.20 -19.00
CA ASN A 420 0.37 -21.32 -19.33
C ASN A 420 1.20 -22.55 -19.73
N LYS A 421 0.70 -23.75 -19.46
CA LYS A 421 1.33 -24.98 -20.00
C LYS A 421 1.29 -25.04 -21.53
N ASP A 422 0.27 -24.44 -22.13
CA ASP A 422 0.21 -24.23 -23.57
C ASP A 422 0.85 -22.89 -23.95
N SER A 423 2.17 -22.83 -23.79
CA SER A 423 3.03 -21.73 -24.24
C SER A 423 4.37 -22.28 -24.70
N ASP A 424 5.07 -21.52 -25.53
CA ASP A 424 6.42 -21.88 -25.99
C ASP A 424 7.42 -21.84 -24.83
N LEU A 425 7.24 -20.85 -23.91
CA LEU A 425 8.07 -20.75 -22.71
C LEU A 425 7.98 -22.02 -21.86
N TYR A 426 6.79 -22.49 -21.54
CA TYR A 426 6.65 -23.71 -20.72
C TYR A 426 7.18 -24.95 -21.41
N ARG A 427 6.97 -25.08 -22.74
CA ARG A 427 7.55 -26.22 -23.54
C ARG A 427 9.07 -26.23 -23.51
N ALA A 428 9.68 -25.05 -23.50
CA ALA A 428 11.15 -24.92 -23.43
C ALA A 428 11.67 -25.12 -21.99
N HIS A 429 10.97 -24.67 -20.97
CA HIS A 429 11.42 -24.63 -19.58
C HIS A 429 10.33 -25.08 -18.60
N PRO A 430 9.91 -26.35 -18.61
CA PRO A 430 8.86 -26.85 -17.70
C PRO A 430 9.31 -26.89 -16.21
N ASP A 431 10.60 -26.75 -15.97
CA ASP A 431 11.22 -26.67 -14.63
C ASP A 431 11.24 -25.25 -14.03
N TRP A 432 10.79 -24.25 -14.78
CA TRP A 432 10.77 -22.86 -14.32
C TRP A 432 9.51 -22.46 -13.53
N ILE A 433 8.57 -23.38 -13.35
CA ILE A 433 7.40 -23.11 -12.49
C ILE A 433 7.67 -23.49 -11.04
N ILE A 434 7.09 -22.72 -10.12
CA ILE A 434 6.99 -23.07 -8.70
C ILE A 434 6.04 -24.26 -8.57
N SER A 435 6.56 -25.41 -8.18
CA SER A 435 5.76 -26.62 -7.94
C SER A 435 6.55 -27.70 -7.22
N ALA A 436 5.92 -28.44 -6.32
CA ALA A 436 6.54 -29.51 -5.55
C ALA A 436 6.61 -30.83 -6.35
N PRO A 437 7.74 -31.57 -6.30
CA PRO A 437 7.85 -32.88 -6.94
C PRO A 437 6.79 -33.87 -6.47
N GLU A 438 6.31 -34.70 -7.41
CA GLU A 438 5.34 -35.78 -7.13
C GLU A 438 4.01 -35.29 -6.52
N ARG A 439 3.71 -33.99 -6.60
CA ARG A 439 2.46 -33.38 -6.18
C ARG A 439 1.67 -32.88 -7.38
N PHE A 440 0.37 -32.70 -7.20
CA PHE A 440 -0.46 -32.02 -8.18
C PHE A 440 0.00 -30.56 -8.32
N GLU A 441 0.22 -30.13 -9.56
CA GLU A 441 0.57 -28.74 -9.86
C GLU A 441 -0.72 -27.92 -9.91
N SER A 442 -0.99 -27.15 -8.86
CA SER A 442 -2.19 -26.32 -8.77
C SER A 442 -2.17 -25.17 -9.77
N HIS A 443 -3.33 -24.79 -10.25
CA HIS A 443 -3.48 -23.63 -11.14
C HIS A 443 -4.73 -22.84 -10.82
N ALA A 444 -4.75 -21.56 -11.17
CA ALA A 444 -5.93 -20.73 -11.29
C ALA A 444 -5.94 -20.12 -12.69
N ARG A 445 -7.09 -20.09 -13.36
CA ARG A 445 -7.21 -19.59 -14.75
C ARG A 445 -6.19 -20.25 -15.72
N HIS A 446 -5.86 -21.53 -15.50
CA HIS A 446 -4.81 -22.27 -16.23
C HIS A 446 -3.39 -21.66 -16.15
N GLN A 447 -3.15 -20.80 -15.17
CA GLN A 447 -1.87 -20.12 -14.93
C GLN A 447 -1.03 -20.85 -13.89
N PHE A 448 0.29 -20.84 -14.08
CA PHE A 448 1.31 -21.35 -13.18
C PHE A 448 2.30 -20.23 -12.87
N VAL A 449 2.82 -20.19 -11.65
CA VAL A 449 3.77 -19.15 -11.20
C VAL A 449 5.17 -19.49 -11.67
N LEU A 450 5.82 -18.57 -12.39
CA LEU A 450 7.25 -18.67 -12.73
C LEU A 450 8.11 -18.51 -11.47
N ASP A 451 9.22 -19.23 -11.41
CA ASP A 451 10.13 -19.23 -10.27
C ASP A 451 11.07 -18.00 -10.27
N PHE A 452 10.55 -16.85 -9.88
CA PHE A 452 11.36 -15.63 -9.78
C PHE A 452 12.38 -15.65 -8.62
N SER A 453 12.43 -16.71 -7.82
CA SER A 453 13.57 -16.91 -6.93
C SER A 453 14.87 -17.24 -7.68
N LYS A 454 14.77 -17.56 -8.98
CA LYS A 454 15.87 -17.88 -9.89
C LYS A 454 16.19 -16.70 -10.80
N LYS A 455 17.45 -16.29 -10.76
CA LYS A 455 17.92 -15.15 -11.57
C LYS A 455 17.74 -15.37 -13.08
N GLU A 456 17.98 -16.59 -13.57
CA GLU A 456 17.84 -16.93 -14.98
C GLU A 456 16.41 -16.75 -15.52
N VAL A 457 15.39 -16.97 -14.68
CA VAL A 457 13.99 -16.75 -15.05
C VAL A 457 13.71 -15.25 -15.16
N VAL A 458 14.15 -14.46 -14.17
CA VAL A 458 14.02 -13.01 -14.17
C VAL A 458 14.76 -12.39 -15.36
N ASP A 459 15.99 -12.84 -15.66
CA ASP A 459 16.79 -12.37 -16.79
C ASP A 459 16.08 -12.63 -18.12
N TYR A 460 15.51 -13.81 -18.31
CA TYR A 460 14.80 -14.16 -19.54
C TYR A 460 13.56 -13.27 -19.76
N ILE A 461 12.73 -13.13 -18.72
CA ILE A 461 11.52 -12.31 -18.80
C ILE A 461 11.87 -10.84 -19.06
N TYR A 462 12.92 -10.32 -18.40
CA TYR A 462 13.40 -8.96 -18.64
C TYR A 462 13.77 -8.73 -20.12
N GLU A 463 14.57 -9.62 -20.73
CA GLU A 463 15.00 -9.46 -22.12
C GLU A 463 13.82 -9.52 -23.10
N MET A 464 12.85 -10.41 -22.86
CA MET A 464 11.65 -10.52 -23.70
C MET A 464 10.84 -9.20 -23.67
N VAL A 465 10.53 -8.68 -22.49
CA VAL A 465 9.71 -7.49 -22.33
C VAL A 465 10.46 -6.22 -22.73
N ALA A 466 11.71 -6.06 -22.32
CA ALA A 466 12.53 -4.92 -22.70
C ALA A 466 12.67 -4.81 -24.23
N LYS A 467 12.74 -5.95 -24.94
CA LYS A 467 12.74 -5.95 -26.41
C LYS A 467 11.46 -5.35 -26.98
N VAL A 468 10.29 -5.76 -26.49
CA VAL A 468 9.00 -5.21 -26.96
C VAL A 468 8.93 -3.69 -26.70
N ILE A 469 9.41 -3.24 -25.54
CA ILE A 469 9.42 -1.83 -25.18
C ILE A 469 10.37 -1.03 -26.08
N ARG A 470 11.61 -1.51 -26.29
CA ARG A 470 12.63 -0.85 -27.15
C ARG A 470 12.17 -0.70 -28.61
N GLU A 471 11.38 -1.65 -29.09
CA GLU A 471 10.92 -1.70 -30.49
C GLU A 471 9.62 -0.91 -30.74
N SER A 472 8.99 -0.34 -29.69
CA SER A 472 7.66 0.26 -29.74
C SER A 472 7.57 1.57 -28.98
N SER A 473 6.61 2.44 -29.35
CA SER A 473 6.33 3.69 -28.63
C SER A 473 5.38 3.43 -27.47
N ILE A 474 5.91 2.89 -26.36
CA ILE A 474 5.13 2.60 -25.16
C ILE A 474 5.41 3.66 -24.10
N SER A 475 4.37 4.26 -23.51
CA SER A 475 4.46 5.25 -22.44
C SER A 475 3.78 4.82 -21.14
N TYR A 476 3.14 3.64 -21.16
CA TYR A 476 2.43 3.08 -20.00
C TYR A 476 2.46 1.56 -20.04
N ILE A 477 2.67 0.93 -18.90
CA ILE A 477 2.57 -0.52 -18.72
C ILE A 477 1.68 -0.84 -17.53
N LYS A 478 0.61 -1.62 -17.77
CA LYS A 478 -0.17 -2.28 -16.74
C LYS A 478 0.42 -3.67 -16.52
N TRP A 479 1.10 -3.86 -15.37
CA TRP A 479 1.67 -5.15 -15.01
C TRP A 479 0.75 -5.88 -14.04
N ASP A 480 0.13 -6.93 -14.53
CA ASP A 480 -0.84 -7.77 -13.81
C ASP A 480 -0.19 -9.01 -13.20
N MET A 481 -0.90 -9.63 -12.26
CA MET A 481 -0.54 -10.88 -11.63
C MET A 481 -1.79 -11.55 -11.02
N ASN A 482 -2.27 -12.63 -11.62
CA ASN A 482 -3.64 -13.11 -11.38
C ASN A 482 -3.69 -14.45 -10.63
N ARG A 483 -2.64 -14.81 -9.89
CA ARG A 483 -2.62 -16.08 -9.17
C ARG A 483 -1.85 -16.02 -7.85
N TYR A 484 -2.38 -16.68 -6.81
CA TYR A 484 -1.68 -16.94 -5.56
C TYR A 484 -0.69 -18.11 -5.73
N MET A 485 0.35 -18.14 -4.91
CA MET A 485 1.29 -19.26 -4.85
C MET A 485 0.76 -20.34 -3.89
N THR A 486 0.54 -21.55 -4.40
CA THR A 486 -0.02 -22.66 -3.62
C THR A 486 1.01 -23.64 -3.13
N GLU A 487 1.99 -23.99 -3.95
CA GLU A 487 3.07 -24.92 -3.60
C GLU A 487 4.43 -24.19 -3.66
N PRO A 488 4.86 -23.47 -2.59
CA PRO A 488 6.06 -22.63 -2.62
C PRO A 488 7.36 -23.48 -2.61
N TYR A 489 7.58 -24.23 -3.65
CA TYR A 489 8.75 -25.10 -3.80
C TYR A 489 9.49 -24.78 -5.11
N SER A 490 10.77 -24.46 -5.02
CA SER A 490 11.65 -24.19 -6.15
C SER A 490 12.42 -25.47 -6.53
N LYS A 491 12.17 -25.98 -7.74
CA LYS A 491 12.85 -27.20 -8.26
C LYS A 491 14.35 -26.92 -8.43
N GLY A 492 15.18 -27.83 -7.93
CA GLY A 492 16.65 -27.70 -8.00
C GLY A 492 17.28 -26.83 -6.90
N THR A 493 16.47 -26.23 -6.04
CA THR A 493 16.93 -25.55 -4.82
C THR A 493 17.15 -26.57 -3.71
N GLU A 494 18.26 -26.43 -2.97
CA GLU A 494 18.60 -27.34 -1.86
C GLU A 494 17.51 -27.34 -0.78
N PRO A 495 17.23 -28.47 -0.12
CA PRO A 495 16.18 -28.58 0.88
C PRO A 495 16.28 -27.56 2.02
N SER A 496 17.48 -27.23 2.50
CA SER A 496 17.72 -26.23 3.54
C SER A 496 17.44 -24.78 3.08
N GLN A 497 17.28 -24.56 1.78
CA GLN A 497 17.06 -23.24 1.20
C GLN A 497 15.59 -23.02 0.76
N GLN A 498 14.73 -24.04 0.89
CA GLN A 498 13.33 -23.93 0.45
C GLN A 498 12.55 -22.86 1.22
N GLY A 499 12.79 -22.68 2.52
CA GLY A 499 12.17 -21.62 3.31
C GLY A 499 12.57 -20.18 2.91
N LYS A 500 13.51 -20.01 1.98
CA LYS A 500 13.89 -18.72 1.40
C LYS A 500 13.08 -18.38 0.13
N VAL A 501 12.39 -19.34 -0.48
CA VAL A 501 11.80 -19.23 -1.81
C VAL A 501 10.81 -18.08 -1.92
N MET A 502 9.88 -17.97 -0.98
CA MET A 502 8.85 -16.92 -0.96
C MET A 502 9.47 -15.51 -0.92
N HIS A 503 10.44 -15.29 -0.04
CA HIS A 503 11.10 -14.00 0.05
C HIS A 503 11.97 -13.71 -1.19
N LYS A 504 12.75 -14.71 -1.66
CA LYS A 504 13.55 -14.58 -2.89
C LYS A 504 12.71 -14.32 -4.13
N TYR A 505 11.51 -14.90 -4.21
CA TYR A 505 10.57 -14.60 -5.28
C TYR A 505 10.23 -13.11 -5.35
N ILE A 506 9.89 -12.53 -4.20
CA ILE A 506 9.58 -11.10 -4.10
C ILE A 506 10.80 -10.23 -4.45
N LEU A 507 12.01 -10.63 -4.02
CA LEU A 507 13.24 -9.95 -4.45
C LEU A 507 13.46 -10.02 -5.97
N GLY A 508 13.09 -11.12 -6.60
CA GLY A 508 13.11 -11.26 -8.07
C GLY A 508 12.11 -10.33 -8.77
N VAL A 509 10.92 -10.16 -8.20
CA VAL A 509 9.94 -9.17 -8.68
C VAL A 509 10.51 -7.75 -8.58
N TYR A 510 11.13 -7.40 -7.45
CA TYR A 510 11.77 -6.09 -7.26
C TYR A 510 12.95 -5.87 -8.19
N ASP A 511 13.77 -6.90 -8.46
CA ASP A 511 14.87 -6.82 -9.44
C ASP A 511 14.33 -6.49 -10.84
N LEU A 512 13.29 -7.19 -11.28
CA LEU A 512 12.68 -6.97 -12.60
C LEU A 512 12.09 -5.55 -12.71
N TYR A 513 11.35 -5.08 -11.70
CA TYR A 513 10.86 -3.71 -11.66
C TYR A 513 12.00 -2.68 -11.66
N THR A 514 13.02 -2.87 -10.84
CA THR A 514 14.19 -1.96 -10.77
C THR A 514 14.85 -1.83 -12.14
N ARG A 515 15.07 -2.94 -12.83
CA ARG A 515 15.70 -2.94 -14.17
C ARG A 515 14.83 -2.23 -15.20
N LEU A 516 13.51 -2.53 -15.23
CA LEU A 516 12.59 -1.91 -16.20
C LEU A 516 12.40 -0.41 -15.94
N THR A 517 12.22 0.01 -14.68
CA THR A 517 12.05 1.43 -14.34
C THR A 517 13.34 2.24 -14.50
N THR A 518 14.51 1.60 -14.37
CA THR A 518 15.82 2.24 -14.61
C THR A 518 16.07 2.42 -16.10
N GLU A 519 15.78 1.43 -16.92
CA GLU A 519 15.99 1.51 -18.38
C GLU A 519 14.94 2.39 -19.05
N PHE A 520 13.70 2.38 -18.55
CA PHE A 520 12.57 3.10 -19.15
C PHE A 520 11.92 4.10 -18.16
N PRO A 521 12.63 5.13 -17.70
CA PRO A 521 12.16 6.01 -16.61
C PRO A 521 10.94 6.86 -16.98
N GLU A 522 10.65 7.03 -18.27
CA GLU A 522 9.48 7.82 -18.74
C GLU A 522 8.19 6.99 -18.82
N ILE A 523 8.26 5.68 -18.67
CA ILE A 523 7.08 4.81 -18.68
C ILE A 523 6.37 4.90 -17.33
N LEU A 524 5.06 5.14 -17.36
CA LEU A 524 4.20 5.01 -16.20
C LEU A 524 3.85 3.53 -16.00
N PHE A 525 4.33 2.92 -14.93
CA PHE A 525 3.93 1.58 -14.53
C PHE A 525 2.70 1.63 -13.62
N GLU A 526 1.70 0.81 -13.93
CA GLU A 526 0.57 0.50 -13.06
C GLU A 526 0.71 -0.96 -12.59
N SER A 527 0.71 -1.17 -11.27
CA SER A 527 0.62 -2.51 -10.70
C SER A 527 -0.84 -2.98 -10.71
N CYS A 528 -1.05 -4.23 -11.08
CA CYS A 528 -2.33 -4.93 -10.98
C CYS A 528 -2.10 -6.34 -10.40
N ALA A 529 -3.09 -6.89 -9.72
CA ALA A 529 -3.06 -8.26 -9.24
C ALA A 529 -4.51 -8.74 -9.04
N SER A 530 -5.18 -9.14 -10.12
CA SER A 530 -6.64 -9.30 -10.14
C SER A 530 -7.31 -8.10 -9.44
N GLY A 531 -7.06 -6.92 -9.94
CA GLY A 531 -7.36 -5.67 -9.23
C GLY A 531 -6.30 -5.32 -8.18
N GLY A 532 -6.74 -5.03 -6.96
CA GLY A 532 -5.91 -4.50 -5.89
C GLY A 532 -5.33 -5.53 -4.92
N ALA A 533 -5.18 -6.79 -5.29
CA ALA A 533 -4.69 -7.82 -4.37
C ALA A 533 -3.20 -7.65 -3.98
N ARG A 534 -2.42 -6.86 -4.75
CA ARG A 534 -1.03 -6.48 -4.41
C ARG A 534 -0.89 -4.95 -4.34
N PHE A 535 -1.93 -4.27 -3.87
CA PHE A 535 -1.86 -2.85 -3.58
C PHE A 535 -1.20 -2.66 -2.21
N ASP A 536 0.10 -2.46 -2.19
CA ASP A 536 0.92 -2.31 -1.00
C ASP A 536 1.96 -1.18 -1.18
N PRO A 537 2.61 -0.72 -0.09
CA PRO A 537 3.55 0.39 -0.19
C PRO A 537 4.80 0.06 -1.02
N ALA A 538 5.24 -1.20 -1.03
CA ALA A 538 6.44 -1.58 -1.78
C ALA A 538 6.20 -1.50 -3.30
N MET A 539 4.99 -1.83 -3.77
CA MET A 539 4.64 -1.63 -5.18
C MET A 539 4.64 -0.16 -5.57
N LEU A 540 4.20 0.75 -4.67
CA LEU A 540 4.22 2.20 -4.96
C LEU A 540 5.63 2.75 -5.18
N TYR A 541 6.66 2.10 -4.65
CA TYR A 541 8.06 2.48 -4.90
C TYR A 541 8.41 2.39 -6.38
N PHE A 542 7.91 1.36 -7.08
CA PHE A 542 8.21 1.07 -8.48
C PHE A 542 7.11 1.56 -9.43
N ALA A 543 5.87 1.28 -9.07
CA ALA A 543 4.67 1.59 -9.84
C ALA A 543 3.80 2.59 -9.04
N PRO A 544 3.90 3.90 -9.31
CA PRO A 544 3.24 4.93 -8.51
C PRO A 544 1.72 4.98 -8.73
N GLN A 545 1.16 3.97 -9.36
CA GLN A 545 -0.26 3.76 -9.62
C GLN A 545 -0.57 2.26 -9.53
N THR A 546 -1.75 1.91 -9.00
CA THR A 546 -2.23 0.52 -8.91
C THR A 546 -3.68 0.46 -9.36
N TRP A 547 -4.03 -0.57 -10.13
CA TRP A 547 -5.42 -0.89 -10.41
C TRP A 547 -6.13 -1.25 -9.11
N THR A 548 -7.06 -0.42 -8.69
CA THR A 548 -7.59 -0.47 -7.31
C THR A 548 -8.46 -1.68 -7.05
N SER A 549 -9.23 -2.10 -8.04
CA SER A 549 -10.11 -3.27 -8.00
C SER A 549 -10.65 -3.59 -9.39
N ASP A 550 -10.83 -4.88 -9.68
CA ASP A 550 -11.57 -5.34 -10.86
C ASP A 550 -13.07 -5.04 -10.77
N ASP A 551 -13.58 -4.71 -9.58
CA ASP A 551 -14.94 -4.20 -9.48
C ASP A 551 -14.99 -2.74 -9.93
N THR A 552 -15.59 -2.52 -11.09
CA THR A 552 -15.75 -1.20 -11.72
C THR A 552 -17.11 -0.56 -11.44
N ASP A 553 -17.97 -1.22 -10.66
CA ASP A 553 -19.26 -0.66 -10.22
C ASP A 553 -19.05 0.54 -9.29
N ALA A 554 -19.61 1.69 -9.64
CA ALA A 554 -19.41 2.93 -8.90
C ALA A 554 -19.84 2.83 -7.42
N ALA A 555 -20.93 2.13 -7.11
CA ALA A 555 -21.41 2.02 -5.73
C ALA A 555 -20.53 1.11 -4.85
N GLU A 556 -19.88 0.09 -5.43
CA GLU A 556 -18.88 -0.70 -4.70
C GLU A 556 -17.54 0.03 -4.61
N ARG A 557 -17.16 0.79 -5.65
CA ARG A 557 -15.97 1.66 -5.63
C ARG A 557 -16.01 2.70 -4.52
N GLU A 558 -17.18 3.18 -4.10
CA GLU A 558 -17.30 4.04 -2.91
C GLU A 558 -16.65 3.39 -1.67
N LYS A 559 -16.90 2.09 -1.42
CA LYS A 559 -16.32 1.36 -0.29
C LYS A 559 -14.82 1.08 -0.47
N ILE A 560 -14.47 0.62 -1.67
CA ILE A 560 -13.09 0.22 -2.02
C ILE A 560 -12.15 1.43 -1.97
N GLN A 561 -12.53 2.54 -2.59
CA GLN A 561 -11.73 3.78 -2.62
C GLN A 561 -11.66 4.44 -1.23
N TYR A 562 -12.79 4.45 -0.48
CA TYR A 562 -12.81 4.93 0.90
C TYR A 562 -11.80 4.16 1.77
N GLY A 563 -11.85 2.83 1.76
CA GLY A 563 -10.91 2.00 2.52
C GLY A 563 -9.47 2.16 2.05
N THR A 564 -9.24 2.21 0.75
CA THR A 564 -7.89 2.41 0.17
C THR A 564 -7.28 3.74 0.64
N SER A 565 -8.09 4.80 0.77
CA SER A 565 -7.65 6.13 1.21
C SER A 565 -7.16 6.20 2.67
N PHE A 566 -7.28 5.14 3.46
CA PHE A 566 -6.68 5.12 4.81
C PHE A 566 -5.16 5.21 4.80
N VAL A 567 -4.53 4.66 3.75
CA VAL A 567 -3.07 4.55 3.65
C VAL A 567 -2.55 5.17 2.35
N TYR A 568 -3.26 4.94 1.24
CA TYR A 568 -2.73 5.20 -0.10
C TYR A 568 -3.23 6.54 -0.65
N PRO A 569 -2.35 7.38 -1.23
CA PRO A 569 -2.75 8.63 -1.85
C PRO A 569 -3.62 8.36 -3.08
N ILE A 570 -4.63 9.21 -3.30
CA ILE A 570 -5.59 8.99 -4.40
C ILE A 570 -4.96 9.00 -5.80
N VAL A 571 -3.83 9.66 -5.99
CA VAL A 571 -3.04 9.58 -7.25
C VAL A 571 -2.52 8.18 -7.56
N SER A 572 -2.55 7.26 -6.59
CA SER A 572 -2.15 5.86 -6.79
C SER A 572 -3.32 4.92 -7.09
N MET A 573 -4.56 5.41 -7.04
CA MET A 573 -5.76 4.58 -7.19
C MET A 573 -6.29 4.61 -8.61
N GLY A 574 -6.13 3.55 -9.39
CA GLY A 574 -6.79 3.40 -10.70
C GLY A 574 -8.31 3.44 -10.54
N SER A 575 -8.99 4.37 -11.21
CA SER A 575 -10.43 4.58 -11.08
C SER A 575 -11.07 4.94 -12.44
N HIS A 576 -11.86 4.02 -12.98
CA HIS A 576 -12.41 4.15 -14.34
C HIS A 576 -13.93 4.18 -14.35
N VAL A 577 -14.47 4.89 -15.35
CA VAL A 577 -15.87 4.85 -15.75
C VAL A 577 -16.07 3.61 -16.62
N SER A 578 -16.88 2.66 -16.16
CA SER A 578 -17.18 1.40 -16.85
C SER A 578 -18.50 1.42 -17.61
N ALA A 579 -18.74 0.37 -18.39
CA ALA A 579 -20.01 0.12 -19.06
C ALA A 579 -21.13 -0.20 -18.05
N VAL A 580 -22.38 -0.01 -18.48
CA VAL A 580 -23.57 -0.46 -17.76
C VAL A 580 -24.50 -1.23 -18.71
N PRO A 581 -25.18 -2.30 -18.23
CA PRO A 581 -25.09 -2.87 -16.88
C PRO A 581 -23.67 -3.33 -16.55
N ASN A 582 -23.20 -3.12 -15.30
CA ASN A 582 -21.90 -3.59 -14.87
C ASN A 582 -21.76 -5.11 -15.10
N HIS A 583 -20.63 -5.56 -15.62
CA HIS A 583 -20.46 -6.96 -16.01
C HIS A 583 -20.46 -7.96 -14.85
N GLN A 584 -20.10 -7.54 -13.63
CA GLN A 584 -20.06 -8.40 -12.44
C GLN A 584 -21.39 -8.37 -11.69
N LEU A 585 -21.94 -7.19 -11.43
CA LEU A 585 -23.09 -6.98 -10.55
C LEU A 585 -24.41 -6.77 -11.31
N HIS A 586 -24.36 -6.61 -12.64
CA HIS A 586 -25.51 -6.28 -13.50
C HIS A 586 -26.27 -5.01 -13.08
N ARG A 587 -25.62 -4.13 -12.33
CA ARG A 587 -26.15 -2.86 -11.85
C ARG A 587 -26.03 -1.80 -12.95
N THR A 588 -27.03 -0.94 -13.04
CA THR A 588 -27.01 0.25 -13.89
C THR A 588 -26.96 1.49 -13.02
N THR A 589 -25.89 2.25 -13.13
CA THR A 589 -25.68 3.52 -12.43
C THR A 589 -25.60 4.68 -13.42
N PRO A 590 -26.01 5.91 -13.06
CA PRO A 590 -25.90 7.07 -13.94
C PRO A 590 -24.46 7.29 -14.41
N LEU A 591 -24.27 7.78 -15.64
CA LEU A 591 -22.93 8.10 -16.17
C LEU A 591 -22.22 9.16 -15.32
N SER A 592 -22.98 10.17 -14.86
CA SER A 592 -22.50 11.19 -13.94
C SER A 592 -21.98 10.62 -12.62
N THR A 593 -22.71 9.66 -12.01
CA THR A 593 -22.27 9.04 -10.74
C THR A 593 -21.00 8.21 -10.94
N ARG A 594 -20.90 7.46 -12.04
CA ARG A 594 -19.67 6.72 -12.37
C ARG A 594 -18.44 7.66 -12.45
N ALA A 595 -18.60 8.81 -13.13
CA ALA A 595 -17.55 9.81 -13.22
C ALA A 595 -17.26 10.49 -11.87
N ASN A 596 -18.29 10.87 -11.11
CA ASN A 596 -18.13 11.55 -9.83
C ASN A 596 -17.36 10.70 -8.80
N VAL A 597 -17.50 9.38 -8.85
CA VAL A 597 -16.68 8.45 -8.05
C VAL A 597 -15.27 8.35 -8.63
N ALA A 598 -15.14 8.21 -9.96
CA ALA A 598 -13.87 8.00 -10.63
C ALA A 598 -12.91 9.22 -10.55
N TYR A 599 -13.43 10.44 -10.43
CA TYR A 599 -12.59 11.64 -10.28
C TYR A 599 -11.63 11.59 -9.07
N PHE A 600 -11.99 10.88 -8.02
CA PHE A 600 -11.16 10.74 -6.84
C PHE A 600 -10.18 9.55 -6.95
N GLY A 601 -9.38 9.57 -8.01
CA GLY A 601 -8.37 8.59 -8.36
C GLY A 601 -7.61 8.99 -9.63
N THR A 602 -6.97 8.01 -10.28
CA THR A 602 -6.42 8.17 -11.64
C THR A 602 -7.53 7.88 -12.64
N PHE A 603 -8.12 8.96 -13.12
CA PHE A 603 -9.34 8.93 -13.91
C PHE A 603 -9.15 8.31 -15.30
N GLY A 604 -10.08 7.46 -15.71
CA GLY A 604 -10.08 6.85 -17.01
C GLY A 604 -11.43 6.21 -17.38
N TYR A 605 -11.44 5.52 -18.51
CA TYR A 605 -12.58 4.80 -19.04
C TYR A 605 -12.24 3.34 -19.33
N GLU A 606 -13.18 2.45 -19.10
CA GLU A 606 -13.06 1.02 -19.38
C GLU A 606 -14.37 0.54 -20.02
N LEU A 607 -14.62 1.01 -21.24
CA LEU A 607 -15.83 0.73 -22.03
C LEU A 607 -15.62 1.07 -23.51
N ASP A 608 -16.48 0.57 -24.39
CA ASP A 608 -16.50 0.97 -25.79
C ASP A 608 -17.31 2.27 -25.99
N LEU A 609 -16.61 3.38 -26.20
CA LEU A 609 -17.23 4.69 -26.46
C LEU A 609 -18.07 4.72 -27.74
N ASN A 610 -17.88 3.79 -28.69
CA ASN A 610 -18.70 3.71 -29.90
C ASN A 610 -20.14 3.26 -29.62
N LEU A 611 -20.40 2.64 -28.48
CA LEU A 611 -21.72 2.18 -28.06
C LEU A 611 -22.55 3.26 -27.37
N LEU A 612 -21.94 4.40 -27.02
CA LEU A 612 -22.62 5.50 -26.35
C LEU A 612 -23.41 6.36 -27.33
N SER A 613 -24.54 6.89 -26.87
CA SER A 613 -25.32 7.88 -27.61
C SER A 613 -24.55 9.20 -27.77
N ALA A 614 -24.97 10.04 -28.75
CA ALA A 614 -24.36 11.35 -28.95
C ALA A 614 -24.43 12.24 -27.67
N LYS A 615 -25.50 12.13 -26.89
CA LYS A 615 -25.64 12.86 -25.61
C LYS A 615 -24.64 12.40 -24.57
N GLU A 616 -24.45 11.09 -24.44
CA GLU A 616 -23.46 10.50 -23.51
C GLU A 616 -22.03 10.85 -23.91
N ILE A 617 -21.72 10.91 -25.22
CA ILE A 617 -20.40 11.36 -25.70
C ILE A 617 -20.13 12.82 -25.31
N GLU A 618 -21.13 13.72 -25.42
CA GLU A 618 -20.96 15.11 -24.96
C GLU A 618 -20.77 15.18 -23.43
N GLU A 619 -21.44 14.32 -22.68
CA GLU A 619 -21.22 14.18 -21.23
C GLU A 619 -19.79 13.67 -20.90
N VAL A 620 -19.30 12.66 -21.64
CA VAL A 620 -17.90 12.17 -21.52
C VAL A 620 -16.90 13.28 -21.80
N LYS A 621 -17.10 14.10 -22.84
CA LYS A 621 -16.22 15.25 -23.10
C LYS A 621 -16.18 16.24 -21.93
N ALA A 622 -17.34 16.56 -21.36
CA ALA A 622 -17.44 17.44 -20.21
C ALA A 622 -16.72 16.83 -18.98
N GLN A 623 -16.83 15.52 -18.78
CA GLN A 623 -16.11 14.79 -17.71
C GLN A 623 -14.60 14.87 -17.90
N VAL A 624 -14.11 14.67 -19.11
CA VAL A 624 -12.68 14.78 -19.44
C VAL A 624 -12.15 16.20 -19.20
N GLU A 625 -12.89 17.23 -19.63
CA GLU A 625 -12.50 18.63 -19.41
C GLU A 625 -12.49 18.97 -17.91
N PHE A 626 -13.51 18.54 -17.15
CA PHE A 626 -13.53 18.72 -15.70
C PHE A 626 -12.30 18.09 -15.04
N MET A 627 -11.94 16.86 -15.42
CA MET A 627 -10.76 16.21 -14.84
C MET A 627 -9.47 16.93 -15.22
N LYS A 628 -9.32 17.40 -16.45
CA LYS A 628 -8.15 18.19 -16.88
C LYS A 628 -7.99 19.48 -16.07
N GLU A 629 -9.11 20.16 -15.77
CA GLU A 629 -9.11 21.38 -14.98
C GLU A 629 -8.71 21.15 -13.51
N HIS A 630 -9.12 20.02 -12.92
CA HIS A 630 -9.02 19.79 -11.49
C HIS A 630 -7.98 18.71 -11.08
N ARG A 631 -7.35 18.01 -12.04
CA ARG A 631 -6.49 16.86 -11.73
C ARG A 631 -5.27 17.21 -10.88
N ASP A 632 -4.69 18.40 -11.05
CA ASP A 632 -3.55 18.81 -10.24
C ASP A 632 -3.95 19.00 -8.77
N LEU A 633 -5.09 19.65 -8.51
CA LEU A 633 -5.68 19.72 -7.19
C LEU A 633 -5.96 18.33 -6.61
N ILE A 634 -6.64 17.47 -7.39
CA ILE A 634 -7.11 16.16 -6.91
C ILE A 634 -5.93 15.20 -6.68
N GLN A 635 -4.99 15.11 -7.62
CA GLN A 635 -3.96 14.07 -7.63
C GLN A 635 -2.63 14.53 -7.03
N VAL A 636 -2.26 15.82 -7.14
CA VAL A 636 -0.91 16.28 -6.82
C VAL A 636 -0.88 17.19 -5.59
N GLU A 637 -1.76 18.18 -5.48
CA GLU A 637 -1.63 19.26 -4.51
C GLU A 637 -2.51 19.12 -3.28
N GLY A 638 -3.64 18.42 -3.41
CA GLY A 638 -4.68 18.41 -2.39
C GLY A 638 -4.50 17.38 -1.29
N ASP A 639 -5.10 17.67 -0.16
CA ASP A 639 -5.29 16.75 0.96
C ASP A 639 -6.70 16.14 0.89
N PHE A 640 -6.76 14.82 1.03
CA PHE A 640 -8.02 14.07 0.98
C PHE A 640 -8.67 14.01 2.37
N TYR A 641 -9.98 14.25 2.43
CA TYR A 641 -10.81 14.17 3.63
C TYR A 641 -11.97 13.21 3.42
N ARG A 642 -12.08 12.19 4.23
CA ARG A 642 -13.30 11.39 4.38
C ARG A 642 -14.29 12.17 5.24
N ILE A 643 -15.57 12.22 4.82
CA ILE A 643 -16.63 12.99 5.50
C ILE A 643 -17.73 12.06 6.01
N LEU A 644 -18.25 11.19 5.13
CA LEU A 644 -19.28 10.20 5.44
C LEU A 644 -18.81 8.81 5.00
N SER A 645 -18.91 7.85 5.91
CA SER A 645 -18.44 6.49 5.68
C SER A 645 -19.49 5.62 4.96
N PRO A 646 -19.14 4.98 3.84
CA PRO A 646 -20.04 4.02 3.18
C PRO A 646 -20.29 2.75 3.98
N PHE A 647 -19.56 2.55 5.08
CA PHE A 647 -19.72 1.41 6.01
C PHE A 647 -20.70 1.69 7.15
N GLU A 648 -21.05 2.97 7.38
CA GLU A 648 -21.91 3.38 8.49
C GLU A 648 -23.31 3.79 8.06
N GLY A 649 -23.54 4.02 6.76
CA GLY A 649 -24.81 4.49 6.27
C GLY A 649 -25.06 4.26 4.78
N ASN A 650 -26.07 4.95 4.30
CA ASN A 650 -26.48 4.94 2.88
C ASN A 650 -25.77 6.01 2.05
N ASP A 651 -25.21 6.99 2.76
CA ASP A 651 -24.60 8.17 2.17
C ASP A 651 -23.08 8.09 2.31
N THR A 652 -22.37 8.43 1.26
CA THR A 652 -20.91 8.55 1.23
C THR A 652 -20.55 9.99 0.88
N ALA A 653 -19.47 10.51 1.49
CA ALA A 653 -18.92 11.78 1.05
C ALA A 653 -17.42 11.86 1.37
N TRP A 654 -16.71 12.51 0.48
CA TRP A 654 -15.30 12.85 0.62
C TRP A 654 -14.96 14.13 -0.15
N MET A 655 -13.79 14.67 0.09
CA MET A 655 -13.33 15.86 -0.61
C MET A 655 -11.80 15.92 -0.68
N VAL A 656 -11.32 16.73 -1.62
CA VAL A 656 -9.92 17.16 -1.70
C VAL A 656 -9.87 18.66 -1.54
N VAL A 657 -8.95 19.14 -0.72
CA VAL A 657 -8.72 20.56 -0.46
C VAL A 657 -7.27 20.90 -0.78
N SER A 658 -7.03 21.97 -1.54
CA SER A 658 -5.68 22.47 -1.79
C SER A 658 -4.96 22.85 -0.49
N ARG A 659 -3.64 22.72 -0.44
CA ARG A 659 -2.85 23.02 0.77
C ARG A 659 -2.95 24.48 1.19
N ASP A 660 -3.11 25.38 0.23
CA ASP A 660 -3.35 26.81 0.49
C ASP A 660 -4.81 27.11 0.86
N LYS A 661 -5.67 26.08 0.88
CA LYS A 661 -7.09 26.12 1.18
C LYS A 661 -7.94 26.97 0.25
N LYS A 662 -7.42 27.34 -0.93
CA LYS A 662 -8.13 28.18 -1.89
C LYS A 662 -9.11 27.45 -2.77
N GLN A 663 -8.89 26.15 -3.01
CA GLN A 663 -9.69 25.34 -3.89
C GLN A 663 -10.04 24.00 -3.23
N ALA A 664 -11.23 23.49 -3.52
CA ALA A 664 -11.62 22.15 -3.16
C ALA A 664 -12.64 21.56 -4.13
N VAL A 665 -12.63 20.21 -4.21
CA VAL A 665 -13.65 19.42 -4.91
C VAL A 665 -14.20 18.40 -3.91
N ALA A 666 -15.55 18.30 -3.82
CA ALA A 666 -16.20 17.35 -2.93
C ALA A 666 -17.24 16.52 -3.68
N GLY A 667 -17.32 15.23 -3.36
CA GLY A 667 -18.33 14.30 -3.86
C GLY A 667 -19.26 13.87 -2.73
N TYR A 668 -20.55 13.87 -3.00
CA TYR A 668 -21.60 13.28 -2.17
C TYR A 668 -22.36 12.24 -2.99
N TYR A 669 -22.62 11.08 -2.38
CA TYR A 669 -23.22 9.92 -3.02
C TYR A 669 -24.33 9.35 -2.15
N GLU A 670 -25.53 9.16 -2.69
CA GLU A 670 -26.66 8.47 -2.06
C GLU A 670 -26.92 7.17 -2.83
N ARG A 671 -26.68 6.01 -2.18
CA ARG A 671 -26.82 4.70 -2.85
C ARG A 671 -28.25 4.34 -3.14
N LEU A 672 -29.11 4.40 -2.16
CA LEU A 672 -30.53 4.04 -2.30
C LEU A 672 -31.41 5.22 -1.92
N ASN A 673 -32.30 5.62 -2.81
CA ASN A 673 -33.28 6.64 -2.52
C ASN A 673 -34.28 6.13 -1.48
N LYS A 674 -34.55 6.90 -0.43
CA LYS A 674 -35.42 6.53 0.70
C LYS A 674 -36.69 7.32 0.71
N VAL A 675 -37.82 6.63 0.93
CA VAL A 675 -39.10 7.28 1.16
C VAL A 675 -39.07 8.07 2.47
N ASN A 676 -39.46 9.34 2.43
CA ASN A 676 -39.53 10.21 3.59
C ASN A 676 -38.23 10.26 4.41
N ALA A 677 -37.09 10.39 3.73
CA ALA A 677 -35.80 10.43 4.36
C ALA A 677 -35.61 11.69 5.22
N SER A 678 -34.72 11.60 6.19
CA SER A 678 -34.36 12.70 7.10
C SER A 678 -33.65 13.81 6.32
N TRP A 679 -33.71 15.04 6.89
CA TRP A 679 -32.89 16.13 6.41
C TRP A 679 -31.40 15.79 6.52
N MET A 680 -30.63 16.07 5.46
CA MET A 680 -29.19 15.87 5.41
C MET A 680 -28.48 17.20 5.16
N ARG A 681 -27.38 17.43 5.88
CA ARG A 681 -26.47 18.56 5.62
C ARG A 681 -25.05 18.00 5.41
N LEU A 682 -24.47 18.36 4.28
CA LEU A 682 -23.06 18.07 4.02
C LEU A 682 -22.19 19.14 4.69
N ARG A 683 -21.33 18.71 5.59
CA ARG A 683 -20.37 19.59 6.30
C ARG A 683 -18.99 19.32 5.74
N PHE A 684 -18.45 20.28 5.04
CA PHE A 684 -17.13 20.20 4.44
C PHE A 684 -16.02 20.16 5.50
N LYS A 685 -14.79 19.89 5.09
CA LYS A 685 -13.62 19.79 5.98
C LYS A 685 -12.41 20.48 5.37
N GLY A 686 -11.46 20.89 6.21
CA GLY A 686 -10.16 21.39 5.78
C GLY A 686 -10.13 22.80 5.18
N LEU A 687 -11.27 23.49 5.10
CA LEU A 687 -11.34 24.87 4.61
C LEU A 687 -10.76 25.86 5.65
N ASP A 688 -10.47 27.08 5.22
CA ASP A 688 -10.11 28.16 6.12
C ASP A 688 -11.39 28.79 6.68
N GLU A 689 -11.47 28.93 8.00
CA GLU A 689 -12.69 29.38 8.72
C GLU A 689 -13.13 30.80 8.34
N ASP A 690 -12.17 31.67 8.09
CA ASP A 690 -12.39 33.11 7.86
C ASP A 690 -12.43 33.47 6.37
N GLN A 691 -12.13 32.52 5.49
CA GLN A 691 -12.15 32.71 4.04
C GLN A 691 -13.59 32.64 3.50
N LEU A 692 -13.97 33.58 2.66
CA LEU A 692 -15.21 33.51 1.88
C LEU A 692 -14.99 32.61 0.65
N TYR A 693 -15.89 31.64 0.46
CA TYR A 693 -15.85 30.72 -0.67
C TYR A 693 -17.07 30.84 -1.56
N LYS A 694 -16.88 30.62 -2.83
CA LYS A 694 -17.91 30.37 -3.81
C LYS A 694 -18.03 28.86 -4.03
N VAL A 695 -19.18 28.29 -3.69
CA VAL A 695 -19.51 26.88 -3.86
C VAL A 695 -20.47 26.74 -5.04
N LYS A 696 -20.13 25.86 -6.01
CA LYS A 696 -20.97 25.53 -7.14
C LYS A 696 -21.30 24.06 -7.15
N TRP A 697 -22.53 23.70 -7.48
CA TRP A 697 -22.98 22.33 -7.72
C TRP A 697 -24.21 22.35 -8.63
N GLU A 698 -24.27 21.48 -9.59
CA GLU A 698 -25.32 21.49 -10.64
C GLU A 698 -25.50 22.91 -11.23
N ASP A 699 -26.71 23.46 -11.20
CA ASP A 699 -27.04 24.84 -11.61
C ASP A 699 -27.05 25.86 -10.45
N LYS A 700 -26.60 25.46 -9.26
CA LYS A 700 -26.62 26.25 -8.04
C LYS A 700 -25.27 26.88 -7.70
N CYS A 701 -25.34 27.99 -7.00
CA CYS A 701 -24.17 28.71 -6.51
C CYS A 701 -24.49 29.36 -5.13
N LEU A 702 -23.55 29.21 -4.19
CA LEU A 702 -23.63 29.80 -2.85
C LEU A 702 -22.32 30.50 -2.52
N LYS A 703 -22.38 31.65 -1.85
CA LYS A 703 -21.23 32.26 -1.17
C LYS A 703 -21.39 32.06 0.32
N ALA A 704 -20.39 31.52 0.98
CA ALA A 704 -20.39 31.29 2.41
C ALA A 704 -18.95 31.24 2.95
N TYR A 705 -18.76 31.61 4.21
CA TYR A 705 -17.48 31.46 4.87
C TYR A 705 -17.15 29.99 5.16
N GLY A 706 -15.86 29.68 5.27
CA GLY A 706 -15.42 28.31 5.54
C GLY A 706 -16.00 27.73 6.83
N ASN A 707 -16.15 28.54 7.90
CA ASN A 707 -16.78 28.10 9.14
C ASN A 707 -18.28 27.76 8.96
N GLU A 708 -19.01 28.51 8.12
CA GLU A 708 -20.41 28.17 7.78
C GLU A 708 -20.48 26.85 7.05
N LEU A 709 -19.59 26.63 6.06
CA LEU A 709 -19.51 25.39 5.28
C LEU A 709 -19.11 24.18 6.12
N MET A 710 -18.20 24.36 7.09
CA MET A 710 -17.70 23.26 7.93
C MET A 710 -18.62 22.95 9.12
N TYR A 711 -19.28 23.95 9.72
CA TYR A 711 -20.06 23.75 10.94
C TYR A 711 -21.57 23.69 10.70
N ALA A 712 -22.13 24.59 9.90
CA ALA A 712 -23.55 24.58 9.55
C ALA A 712 -23.80 23.61 8.35
N GLY A 713 -22.94 23.61 7.35
CA GLY A 713 -23.04 22.77 6.15
C GLY A 713 -24.10 23.23 5.17
N ILE A 714 -24.10 22.61 3.98
CA ILE A 714 -25.08 22.84 2.92
C ILE A 714 -26.18 21.77 2.99
N PRO A 715 -27.48 22.13 2.93
CA PRO A 715 -28.54 21.14 2.77
C PRO A 715 -28.33 20.32 1.47
N VAL A 716 -28.35 19.01 1.59
CA VAL A 716 -28.37 18.14 0.42
C VAL A 716 -29.80 18.10 -0.10
N ASP A 717 -29.96 18.46 -1.39
CA ASP A 717 -31.26 18.38 -2.05
C ASP A 717 -31.66 16.92 -2.26
N ARG A 718 -32.70 16.55 -1.56
CA ARG A 718 -33.43 15.29 -1.75
C ARG A 718 -34.78 15.62 -2.32
N ASP A 719 -34.86 15.69 -3.65
CA ASP A 719 -36.12 16.06 -4.32
C ASP A 719 -37.10 14.91 -4.34
N TYR A 720 -37.84 14.75 -3.24
CA TYR A 720 -38.91 13.76 -3.15
C TYR A 720 -40.16 14.13 -3.94
N CYS A 721 -40.34 15.41 -4.26
CA CYS A 721 -41.56 15.90 -4.92
C CYS A 721 -41.50 15.72 -6.40
N ASN A 722 -40.35 15.91 -7.04
CA ASN A 722 -40.21 15.89 -8.50
C ASN A 722 -39.79 14.54 -9.08
N LYS A 723 -39.38 13.58 -8.24
CA LYS A 723 -39.00 12.20 -8.63
C LYS A 723 -37.88 12.12 -9.66
N THR A 724 -36.98 13.11 -9.69
CA THR A 724 -35.90 13.18 -10.68
C THR A 724 -34.69 12.37 -10.24
N ASN A 725 -34.49 12.17 -8.93
CA ASN A 725 -33.38 11.42 -8.37
C ASN A 725 -33.83 10.00 -8.04
N GLY A 726 -33.25 9.03 -8.72
CA GLY A 726 -33.39 7.59 -8.40
C GLY A 726 -32.32 7.13 -7.43
N ASP A 727 -32.10 5.81 -7.39
CA ASP A 727 -30.97 5.21 -6.69
C ASP A 727 -29.65 5.65 -7.35
N PHE A 728 -28.55 5.61 -6.57
CA PHE A 728 -27.21 5.97 -7.02
C PHE A 728 -27.08 7.42 -7.46
N HIS A 729 -27.75 8.32 -6.75
CA HIS A 729 -27.62 9.76 -6.98
C HIS A 729 -26.30 10.29 -6.44
N SER A 730 -25.67 11.22 -7.15
CA SER A 730 -24.45 11.88 -6.71
C SER A 730 -24.44 13.37 -7.03
N VAL A 731 -23.77 14.14 -6.20
CA VAL A 731 -23.56 15.58 -6.39
C VAL A 731 -22.07 15.89 -6.25
N LEU A 732 -21.55 16.64 -7.21
CA LEU A 732 -20.17 17.14 -7.19
C LEU A 732 -20.19 18.63 -6.85
N TYR A 733 -19.37 19.06 -5.90
CA TYR A 733 -19.20 20.43 -5.47
C TYR A 733 -17.80 20.94 -5.84
N THR A 734 -17.71 22.08 -6.47
CA THR A 734 -16.47 22.85 -6.62
C THR A 734 -16.50 24.04 -5.68
N ILE A 735 -15.40 24.29 -4.99
CA ILE A 735 -15.27 25.30 -3.95
C ILE A 735 -14.05 26.16 -4.25
N GLU A 736 -14.22 27.45 -4.40
CA GLU A 736 -13.17 28.41 -4.74
C GLU A 736 -13.19 29.57 -3.76
N ALA A 737 -12.01 29.95 -3.24
CA ALA A 737 -11.88 31.15 -2.42
C ALA A 737 -12.21 32.39 -3.26
N GLU A 738 -12.96 33.32 -2.68
CA GLU A 738 -13.15 34.65 -3.26
C GLU A 738 -12.15 35.65 -2.66
N ASP A 739 -11.66 36.58 -3.49
CA ASP A 739 -10.71 37.64 -3.09
C ASP A 739 -11.33 38.62 -2.06
#